data_7b90a7b9745f0e6a5acf5100baab2bc9
#
_entry.id   7b90a7b9745f0e6a5acf5100baab2bc9
#
_cell.length_a   1.000
_cell.length_b   1.000
_cell.length_c   1.000
_cell.angle_alpha   90.00
_cell.angle_beta   90.00
_cell.angle_gamma   90.00
#
_symmetry.space_group_name_H-M   'P 1'
#
loop_
_entity.id
_entity.type
_entity.pdbx_description
1 polymer ?
#
loop_
_entity_poly.entity_id
_entity_poly.type
_entity_poly.pdbx_seq_one_letter_code
_entity_poly.pdbx_strand_id
1 'polypeptide(L)'
;MEYQKEFAAEQQYLDRTLGFIRENLAREEAACSDEKEQIVSARKEMWENVSFRGGFDNAVEAHQVLESIQAQSGRYDAAHKRIDHYRQSLESPYFARVDFTESGYESSPPEKIYIGLFTVQDEDSYETYVYDWRTPIASLFYRYETGPAQFQAPSGVIKGEVSLKRQFEIQDGKLSYFFDSDVNITDGMLREALSHNASPQMRSIVETIQRQQDRIIRDMQNEALFVQGVAGSGKTSVALHRVAFLLYEGSTQKLYANNIVIISPNNLFGSYIANVLPALGEKNVQSLTFEALFAKVYPSGRQPVLPRNQLLEELVTQPEDSMLHQSVNFFFSETFVRILDRYISYYMRRMIPYTDLYYDGVLLETRQEMAAFVRRACGRAPLAGALELLEQRLWTAVHKRRREHRLEKLQTFSGTFVQHLYDKKQFGRLLSIKEHARIKRQIKAFITLDSLALYRRLLRDHNLFFRLAKGLELPANAGELLTLAEGRLAQHGQPLHYLDAMPLLYLHLRLFGSEGLQDIRQVVVDEAQDYYPLHFYILKNLFPAARYTVMGDYNQTIEKRESEQFYRDTARILNKKSSTLITLNKGFRSSYEINEFSRRFLAGHSEMESFERHEQQPSVLEVKDLDAMARQAVQLTEGWLQEGYESVGIICKSQRQAQELYEAMKPCLSENLPVHLMDTERREVFSGVMLMPVYMAKGLEFDAVVLCGADDETYCAPADQQLLYVSCTRALHRLAVLYTGRPSRYLQLQKD
;
A
#
# COMPACT_ATOMS: atom_id res chain seq x y z
N MET A 1 29.11 1.38 42.69
CA MET A 1 28.91 0.07 43.33
C MET A 1 27.51 -0.53 43.05
N GLU A 2 26.46 0.28 43.09
CA GLU A 2 25.07 -0.18 42.81
C GLU A 2 24.89 -0.56 41.34
N TYR A 3 25.25 0.31 40.41
CA TYR A 3 25.20 0.03 38.97
C TYR A 3 25.99 -1.23 38.58
N GLN A 4 27.17 -1.46 39.15
CA GLN A 4 27.96 -2.67 38.85
C GLN A 4 27.30 -3.97 39.34
N LYS A 5 26.56 -3.90 40.45
CA LYS A 5 25.80 -5.05 40.96
C LYS A 5 24.56 -5.34 40.06
N GLU A 6 23.89 -4.29 39.65
CA GLU A 6 22.75 -4.41 38.74
C GLU A 6 23.21 -4.89 37.36
N PHE A 7 24.32 -4.32 36.84
CA PHE A 7 24.91 -4.78 35.58
C PHE A 7 25.26 -6.27 35.62
N ALA A 8 25.84 -6.76 36.69
CA ALA A 8 26.16 -8.17 36.85
C ALA A 8 24.90 -9.05 36.93
N ALA A 9 23.84 -8.56 37.55
CA ALA A 9 22.56 -9.29 37.61
C ALA A 9 21.87 -9.36 36.25
N GLU A 10 21.87 -8.26 35.48
CA GLU A 10 21.31 -8.22 34.14
C GLU A 10 22.14 -9.08 33.15
N GLN A 11 23.48 -9.05 33.29
CA GLN A 11 24.35 -9.91 32.49
C GLN A 11 24.08 -11.39 32.77
N GLN A 12 23.89 -11.76 34.04
CA GLN A 12 23.54 -13.14 34.40
C GLN A 12 22.20 -13.58 33.82
N TYR A 13 21.21 -12.68 33.81
CA TYR A 13 19.91 -12.95 33.18
C TYR A 13 20.04 -13.11 31.66
N LEU A 14 20.83 -12.25 31.01
CA LEU A 14 21.12 -12.36 29.59
C LEU A 14 21.78 -13.69 29.23
N ASP A 15 22.82 -14.07 29.99
CA ASP A 15 23.55 -15.33 29.75
C ASP A 15 22.62 -16.56 29.92
N ARG A 16 21.70 -16.55 30.93
CA ARG A 16 20.68 -17.57 31.11
C ARG A 16 19.71 -17.64 29.92
N THR A 17 19.22 -16.51 29.47
CA THR A 17 18.30 -16.40 28.33
C THR A 17 18.94 -16.87 27.03
N LEU A 18 20.19 -16.44 26.77
CA LEU A 18 20.96 -16.89 25.59
C LEU A 18 21.28 -18.40 25.64
N GLY A 19 21.58 -18.93 26.83
CA GLY A 19 21.77 -20.39 27.04
C GLY A 19 20.53 -21.17 26.63
N PHE A 20 19.37 -20.76 27.13
CA PHE A 20 18.08 -21.34 26.78
C PHE A 20 17.76 -21.25 25.29
N ILE A 21 18.00 -20.10 24.66
CA ILE A 21 17.78 -19.91 23.21
C ILE A 21 18.66 -20.86 22.39
N ARG A 22 19.96 -21.04 22.77
CA ARG A 22 20.88 -21.96 22.07
C ARG A 22 20.45 -23.40 22.16
N GLU A 23 19.99 -23.84 23.34
CA GLU A 23 19.48 -25.21 23.54
C GLU A 23 18.25 -25.48 22.68
N ASN A 24 17.29 -24.56 22.67
CA ASN A 24 16.09 -24.71 21.84
C ASN A 24 16.37 -24.60 20.36
N LEU A 25 17.28 -23.73 19.93
CA LEU A 25 17.71 -23.64 18.54
C LEU A 25 18.29 -24.98 18.06
N ALA A 26 19.18 -25.58 18.84
CA ALA A 26 19.79 -26.89 18.48
C ALA A 26 18.71 -27.99 18.42
N ARG A 27 17.72 -27.98 19.33
CA ARG A 27 16.60 -28.94 19.34
C ARG A 27 15.71 -28.78 18.12
N GLU A 28 15.33 -27.53 17.77
CA GLU A 28 14.50 -27.24 16.59
C GLU A 28 15.23 -27.53 15.27
N GLU A 29 16.53 -27.24 15.18
CA GLU A 29 17.33 -27.56 13.99
C GLU A 29 17.41 -29.07 13.74
N ALA A 30 17.58 -29.87 14.79
CA ALA A 30 17.56 -31.33 14.70
C ALA A 30 16.17 -31.82 14.25
N ALA A 31 15.10 -31.38 14.88
CA ALA A 31 13.74 -31.77 14.53
C ALA A 31 13.37 -31.36 13.09
N CYS A 32 13.77 -30.16 12.66
CA CYS A 32 13.52 -29.67 11.30
C CYS A 32 14.27 -30.50 10.23
N SER A 33 15.46 -31.00 10.53
CA SER A 33 16.20 -31.89 9.63
C SER A 33 15.47 -33.22 9.42
N ASP A 34 14.97 -33.82 10.51
CA ASP A 34 14.22 -35.09 10.47
C ASP A 34 12.88 -34.91 9.71
N GLU A 35 12.16 -33.82 9.93
CA GLU A 35 10.90 -33.50 9.21
C GLU A 35 11.15 -33.32 7.69
N LYS A 36 12.24 -32.67 7.32
CA LYS A 36 12.61 -32.49 5.90
C LYS A 36 12.84 -33.82 5.21
N GLU A 37 13.56 -34.74 5.85
CA GLU A 37 13.80 -36.11 5.31
C GLU A 37 12.47 -36.86 5.16
N GLN A 38 11.56 -36.75 6.14
CA GLN A 38 10.25 -37.39 6.09
C GLN A 38 9.38 -36.82 4.94
N ILE A 39 9.37 -35.51 4.72
CA ILE A 39 8.63 -34.87 3.59
C ILE A 39 9.19 -35.34 2.24
N VAL A 40 10.53 -35.43 2.13
CA VAL A 40 11.18 -35.89 0.89
C VAL A 40 10.83 -37.34 0.61
N SER A 41 10.88 -38.22 1.62
CA SER A 41 10.52 -39.64 1.48
C SER A 41 9.03 -39.82 1.14
N ALA A 42 8.14 -39.11 1.83
CA ALA A 42 6.69 -39.15 1.56
C ALA A 42 6.35 -38.68 0.12
N ARG A 43 7.01 -37.61 -0.36
CA ARG A 43 6.86 -37.17 -1.76
C ARG A 43 7.36 -38.21 -2.75
N LYS A 44 8.49 -38.86 -2.45
CA LYS A 44 9.06 -39.93 -3.29
C LYS A 44 8.12 -41.13 -3.36
N GLU A 45 7.61 -41.59 -2.22
CA GLU A 45 6.63 -42.68 -2.13
C GLU A 45 5.32 -42.37 -2.88
N MET A 46 4.86 -41.11 -2.80
CA MET A 46 3.69 -40.66 -3.55
C MET A 46 3.89 -40.80 -5.07
N TRP A 47 5.07 -40.40 -5.57
CA TRP A 47 5.39 -40.51 -7.00
C TRP A 47 5.59 -41.93 -7.47
N GLU A 48 6.09 -42.82 -6.60
CA GLU A 48 6.36 -44.24 -6.93
C GLU A 48 5.09 -45.10 -6.83
N ASN A 49 4.18 -44.82 -5.87
CA ASN A 49 3.09 -45.73 -5.52
C ASN A 49 1.70 -45.21 -5.97
N VAL A 50 1.50 -43.91 -6.18
CA VAL A 50 0.19 -43.37 -6.62
C VAL A 50 0.09 -43.38 -8.14
N SER A 51 -0.61 -44.39 -8.66
CA SER A 51 -0.97 -44.46 -10.07
C SER A 51 -2.13 -43.53 -10.39
N PHE A 52 -1.86 -42.41 -11.08
CA PHE A 52 -2.86 -41.44 -11.56
C PHE A 52 -3.79 -42.00 -12.68
N ARG A 53 -3.68 -43.31 -13.00
CA ARG A 53 -4.49 -44.01 -14.04
C ARG A 53 -5.49 -44.97 -13.42
N GLY A 54 -6.21 -44.63 -12.39
CA GLY A 54 -7.17 -45.52 -11.77
C GLY A 54 -8.37 -44.82 -11.20
N GLY A 55 -9.45 -45.53 -10.90
CA GLY A 55 -10.76 -45.04 -10.53
C GLY A 55 -10.83 -44.16 -9.26
N PHE A 56 -12.04 -43.90 -8.80
CA PHE A 56 -12.39 -42.99 -7.70
C PHE A 56 -11.61 -43.25 -6.39
N ASP A 57 -11.32 -44.52 -6.07
CA ASP A 57 -10.59 -44.90 -4.84
C ASP A 57 -9.16 -44.38 -4.82
N ASN A 58 -8.44 -44.42 -5.95
CA ASN A 58 -7.08 -43.90 -6.07
C ASN A 58 -7.02 -42.37 -5.95
N ALA A 59 -8.10 -41.67 -6.33
CA ALA A 59 -8.21 -40.22 -6.17
C ALA A 59 -8.38 -39.83 -4.69
N VAL A 60 -9.08 -40.63 -3.89
CA VAL A 60 -9.25 -40.43 -2.46
C VAL A 60 -7.94 -40.67 -1.71
N GLU A 61 -7.22 -41.76 -2.02
CA GLU A 61 -5.88 -42.03 -1.45
C GLU A 61 -4.88 -40.93 -1.78
N ALA A 62 -4.84 -40.47 -3.05
CA ALA A 62 -3.96 -39.38 -3.47
C ALA A 62 -4.29 -38.08 -2.71
N HIS A 63 -5.57 -37.80 -2.46
CA HIS A 63 -5.99 -36.62 -1.70
C HIS A 63 -5.56 -36.69 -0.24
N GLN A 64 -5.69 -37.84 0.43
CA GLN A 64 -5.25 -38.04 1.81
C GLN A 64 -3.74 -37.89 1.96
N VAL A 65 -2.96 -38.43 1.01
CA VAL A 65 -1.50 -38.30 1.00
C VAL A 65 -1.10 -36.82 0.78
N LEU A 66 -1.78 -36.12 -0.13
CA LEU A 66 -1.55 -34.68 -0.33
C LEU A 66 -1.87 -33.84 0.91
N GLU A 67 -2.96 -34.14 1.62
CA GLU A 67 -3.31 -33.47 2.87
C GLU A 67 -2.24 -33.72 3.95
N SER A 68 -1.73 -34.96 4.07
CA SER A 68 -0.67 -35.28 5.03
C SER A 68 0.64 -34.55 4.72
N ILE A 69 1.03 -34.48 3.43
CA ILE A 69 2.21 -33.71 2.97
C ILE A 69 2.03 -32.22 3.22
N GLN A 70 0.84 -31.68 3.01
CA GLN A 70 0.55 -30.28 3.30
C GLN A 70 0.62 -29.97 4.80
N ALA A 71 0.12 -30.85 5.65
CA ALA A 71 0.22 -30.72 7.10
C ALA A 71 1.68 -30.79 7.59
N GLN A 72 2.49 -31.72 7.05
CA GLN A 72 3.92 -31.82 7.34
C GLN A 72 4.70 -30.59 6.84
N SER A 73 4.39 -30.12 5.63
CA SER A 73 4.99 -28.88 5.09
C SER A 73 4.67 -27.67 5.96
N GLY A 74 3.44 -27.58 6.51
CA GLY A 74 3.05 -26.54 7.45
C GLY A 74 3.83 -26.57 8.76
N ARG A 75 4.13 -27.78 9.30
CA ARG A 75 4.97 -27.94 10.49
C ARG A 75 6.42 -27.55 10.21
N TYR A 76 6.97 -27.98 9.10
CA TYR A 76 8.32 -27.61 8.66
C TYR A 76 8.46 -26.09 8.51
N ASP A 77 7.49 -25.43 7.88
CA ASP A 77 7.49 -23.96 7.75
C ASP A 77 7.41 -23.26 9.12
N ALA A 78 6.66 -23.82 10.07
CA ALA A 78 6.56 -23.30 11.43
C ALA A 78 7.85 -23.48 12.22
N ALA A 79 8.50 -24.67 12.10
CA ALA A 79 9.79 -24.96 12.72
C ALA A 79 10.89 -24.02 12.16
N HIS A 80 10.89 -23.82 10.85
CA HIS A 80 11.84 -22.90 10.19
C HIS A 80 11.70 -21.46 10.69
N LYS A 81 10.47 -20.99 10.87
CA LYS A 81 10.21 -19.68 11.49
C LYS A 81 10.75 -19.60 12.93
N ARG A 82 10.55 -20.65 13.76
CA ARG A 82 11.10 -20.65 15.13
C ARG A 82 12.62 -20.61 15.13
N ILE A 83 13.26 -21.36 14.23
CA ILE A 83 14.71 -21.32 14.04
C ILE A 83 15.19 -19.90 13.70
N ASP A 84 14.55 -19.25 12.75
CA ASP A 84 14.90 -17.88 12.35
C ASP A 84 14.69 -16.89 13.51
N HIS A 85 13.61 -17.03 14.28
CA HIS A 85 13.36 -16.22 15.48
C HIS A 85 14.45 -16.42 16.55
N TYR A 86 14.83 -17.69 16.83
CA TYR A 86 15.90 -17.95 17.79
C TYR A 86 17.25 -17.40 17.32
N ARG A 87 17.59 -17.52 16.03
CA ARG A 87 18.83 -16.94 15.47
C ARG A 87 18.87 -15.43 15.63
N GLN A 88 17.78 -14.74 15.33
CA GLN A 88 17.68 -13.30 15.54
C GLN A 88 17.75 -12.93 17.02
N SER A 89 17.10 -13.71 17.89
CA SER A 89 17.13 -13.49 19.33
C SER A 89 18.51 -13.72 19.97
N LEU A 90 19.41 -14.46 19.32
CA LEU A 90 20.80 -14.61 19.80
C LEU A 90 21.60 -13.32 19.69
N GLU A 91 21.28 -12.43 18.77
CA GLU A 91 21.96 -11.15 18.64
C GLU A 91 21.50 -10.16 19.72
N SER A 92 20.17 -10.06 19.94
CA SER A 92 19.54 -9.20 20.94
C SER A 92 18.20 -9.80 21.38
N PRO A 93 18.16 -10.58 22.48
CA PRO A 93 16.94 -11.28 22.88
C PRO A 93 15.85 -10.34 23.39
N TYR A 94 16.22 -9.24 24.05
CA TYR A 94 15.31 -8.24 24.56
C TYR A 94 15.97 -6.86 24.56
N PHE A 95 15.16 -5.82 24.53
CA PHE A 95 15.58 -4.42 24.53
C PHE A 95 15.06 -3.61 25.71
N ALA A 96 14.04 -4.14 26.43
CA ALA A 96 13.45 -3.44 27.56
C ALA A 96 13.02 -4.39 28.69
N ARG A 97 12.88 -3.82 29.88
CA ARG A 97 12.30 -4.46 31.05
C ARG A 97 11.35 -3.50 31.76
N VAL A 98 10.22 -4.02 32.19
CA VAL A 98 9.26 -3.34 33.07
C VAL A 98 9.11 -4.15 34.33
N ASP A 99 9.22 -3.54 35.50
CA ASP A 99 8.91 -4.15 36.79
C ASP A 99 7.47 -3.74 37.15
N PHE A 100 6.56 -4.71 37.19
CA PHE A 100 5.13 -4.48 37.38
C PHE A 100 4.61 -5.24 38.60
N THR A 101 3.80 -4.57 39.43
CA THR A 101 3.09 -5.17 40.54
C THR A 101 1.60 -5.07 40.31
N GLU A 102 0.90 -6.20 40.23
CA GLU A 102 -0.55 -6.25 40.08
C GLU A 102 -1.24 -5.78 41.36
N SER A 103 -2.32 -5.00 41.24
CA SER A 103 -3.14 -4.55 42.39
C SER A 103 -3.74 -5.73 43.14
N GLY A 104 -3.50 -5.76 44.41
CA GLY A 104 -3.89 -6.88 45.30
C GLY A 104 -2.73 -7.85 45.64
N TYR A 105 -1.57 -7.65 44.98
CA TYR A 105 -0.34 -8.43 45.23
C TYR A 105 0.83 -7.54 45.68
N GLU A 106 0.55 -6.39 46.30
CA GLU A 106 1.56 -5.39 46.69
C GLU A 106 2.64 -5.92 47.68
N SER A 107 2.35 -7.05 48.36
CA SER A 107 3.32 -7.74 49.22
C SER A 107 4.30 -8.66 48.49
N SER A 108 4.08 -8.93 47.21
CA SER A 108 4.95 -9.75 46.40
C SER A 108 6.03 -8.87 45.69
N PRO A 109 7.23 -9.42 45.39
CA PRO A 109 8.19 -8.69 44.60
C PRO A 109 7.62 -8.39 43.20
N PRO A 110 7.99 -7.23 42.59
CA PRO A 110 7.54 -6.89 41.25
C PRO A 110 7.91 -7.99 40.23
N GLU A 111 6.99 -8.31 39.33
CA GLU A 111 7.27 -9.18 38.19
C GLU A 111 8.16 -8.45 37.19
N LYS A 112 9.27 -9.09 36.80
CA LYS A 112 10.21 -8.56 35.82
C LYS A 112 9.81 -9.02 34.43
N ILE A 113 9.29 -8.09 33.64
CA ILE A 113 8.77 -8.35 32.29
C ILE A 113 9.81 -7.88 31.28
N TYR A 114 10.58 -8.81 30.71
CA TYR A 114 11.53 -8.51 29.64
C TYR A 114 10.82 -8.53 28.31
N ILE A 115 11.07 -7.51 27.46
CA ILE A 115 10.37 -7.28 26.21
C ILE A 115 11.36 -7.35 25.05
N GLY A 116 11.06 -8.19 24.04
CA GLY A 116 11.87 -8.38 22.86
C GLY A 116 11.06 -8.45 21.58
N LEU A 117 11.72 -8.78 20.48
CA LEU A 117 11.07 -8.94 19.18
C LEU A 117 10.21 -10.20 19.12
N PHE A 118 10.59 -11.25 19.86
CA PHE A 118 9.91 -12.54 19.86
C PHE A 118 9.73 -13.05 21.30
N THR A 119 8.68 -13.85 21.52
CA THR A 119 8.50 -14.54 22.79
C THR A 119 9.56 -15.65 22.91
N VAL A 120 10.23 -15.70 24.08
CA VAL A 120 11.09 -16.80 24.50
C VAL A 120 10.49 -17.41 25.75
N GLN A 121 9.95 -18.61 25.60
CA GLN A 121 9.24 -19.32 26.66
C GLN A 121 9.69 -20.78 26.72
N ASP A 122 9.81 -21.29 27.94
CA ASP A 122 10.02 -22.72 28.18
C ASP A 122 8.66 -23.43 28.08
N GLU A 123 8.56 -24.38 27.15
CA GLU A 123 7.33 -25.14 26.92
C GLU A 123 7.02 -26.13 28.06
N ASP A 124 8.05 -26.57 28.81
CA ASP A 124 7.92 -27.55 29.89
C ASP A 124 7.50 -26.88 31.21
N SER A 125 8.13 -25.76 31.56
CA SER A 125 7.84 -25.04 32.82
C SER A 125 6.85 -23.89 32.65
N TYR A 126 6.53 -23.48 31.42
CA TYR A 126 5.74 -22.27 31.07
C TYR A 126 6.38 -20.97 31.58
N GLU A 127 7.66 -20.99 31.97
CA GLU A 127 8.39 -19.77 32.33
C GLU A 127 8.66 -18.94 31.08
N THR A 128 8.21 -17.67 31.07
CA THR A 128 8.46 -16.74 29.97
C THR A 128 9.67 -15.89 30.28
N TYR A 129 10.76 -16.09 29.52
CA TYR A 129 11.99 -15.30 29.63
C TYR A 129 11.85 -13.94 28.95
N VAL A 130 11.20 -13.90 27.77
CA VAL A 130 11.04 -12.67 26.99
C VAL A 130 9.62 -12.65 26.41
N TYR A 131 8.94 -11.53 26.60
CA TYR A 131 7.64 -11.26 26.00
C TYR A 131 7.80 -10.54 24.66
N ASP A 132 7.07 -11.00 23.67
CA ASP A 132 6.99 -10.30 22.38
C ASP A 132 6.39 -8.90 22.58
N TRP A 133 6.96 -7.89 21.93
CA TRP A 133 6.53 -6.49 22.02
C TRP A 133 5.06 -6.28 21.64
N ARG A 134 4.48 -7.18 20.86
CA ARG A 134 3.08 -7.16 20.41
C ARG A 134 2.10 -7.63 21.48
N THR A 135 2.56 -8.36 22.50
CA THR A 135 1.71 -8.86 23.57
C THR A 135 1.02 -7.73 24.35
N PRO A 136 -0.17 -7.96 24.91
CA PRO A 136 -0.87 -6.95 25.71
C PRO A 136 -0.04 -6.42 26.88
N ILE A 137 0.72 -7.27 27.58
CA ILE A 137 1.54 -6.90 28.73
C ILE A 137 2.69 -5.96 28.32
N ALA A 138 3.27 -6.13 27.13
CA ALA A 138 4.32 -5.26 26.61
C ALA A 138 3.84 -3.82 26.38
N SER A 139 2.52 -3.59 26.30
CA SER A 139 1.96 -2.23 26.18
C SER A 139 2.25 -1.35 27.42
N LEU A 140 2.58 -1.96 28.56
CA LEU A 140 3.00 -1.24 29.76
C LEU A 140 4.22 -0.36 29.48
N PHE A 141 5.20 -0.89 28.75
CA PHE A 141 6.41 -0.17 28.39
C PHE A 141 6.12 1.06 27.52
N TYR A 142 5.21 0.96 26.54
CA TYR A 142 4.96 2.02 25.55
C TYR A 142 3.98 3.10 26.05
N ARG A 143 3.03 2.74 26.92
CA ARG A 143 1.89 3.59 27.30
C ARG A 143 2.06 4.33 28.61
N TYR A 144 2.85 3.76 29.52
CA TYR A 144 2.93 4.27 30.88
C TYR A 144 4.36 4.64 31.23
N GLU A 145 4.46 5.66 32.08
CA GLU A 145 5.65 5.97 32.85
C GLU A 145 5.65 5.14 34.15
N THR A 146 6.61 5.37 35.07
CA THR A 146 6.56 4.80 36.42
C THR A 146 5.30 5.28 37.15
N GLY A 147 4.63 4.39 37.87
CA GLY A 147 3.37 4.67 38.58
C GLY A 147 2.19 3.80 38.11
N PRO A 148 0.93 4.25 38.36
CA PRO A 148 -0.26 3.46 38.06
C PRO A 148 -0.38 3.12 36.56
N ALA A 149 -0.58 1.83 36.26
CA ALA A 149 -0.68 1.32 34.91
C ALA A 149 -1.71 0.21 34.79
N GLN A 150 -2.15 -0.07 33.57
CA GLN A 150 -3.07 -1.17 33.29
C GLN A 150 -2.89 -1.70 31.87
N PHE A 151 -3.21 -2.98 31.64
CA PHE A 151 -3.26 -3.56 30.31
C PHE A 151 -4.45 -4.49 30.15
N GLN A 152 -4.85 -4.77 28.92
CA GLN A 152 -5.96 -5.63 28.59
C GLN A 152 -5.46 -7.05 28.37
N ALA A 153 -5.68 -7.93 29.34
CA ALA A 153 -5.44 -9.37 29.19
C ALA A 153 -6.70 -10.09 28.66
N PRO A 154 -6.59 -11.32 28.17
CA PRO A 154 -7.76 -12.13 27.80
C PRO A 154 -8.77 -12.32 28.93
N SER A 155 -8.30 -12.34 30.18
CA SER A 155 -9.10 -12.44 31.39
C SER A 155 -9.78 -11.14 31.82
N GLY A 156 -9.42 -9.98 31.22
CA GLY A 156 -9.94 -8.67 31.58
C GLY A 156 -8.87 -7.61 31.72
N VAL A 157 -9.23 -6.45 32.29
CA VAL A 157 -8.27 -5.38 32.56
C VAL A 157 -7.49 -5.68 33.84
N ILE A 158 -6.19 -5.84 33.74
CA ILE A 158 -5.26 -5.98 34.85
C ILE A 158 -4.70 -4.60 35.17
N LYS A 159 -4.86 -4.19 36.45
CA LYS A 159 -4.37 -2.93 37.01
C LYS A 159 -3.22 -3.18 37.96
N GLY A 160 -2.30 -2.24 38.05
CA GLY A 160 -1.15 -2.33 38.93
C GLY A 160 -0.31 -1.09 38.87
N GLU A 161 0.95 -1.23 39.31
CA GLU A 161 1.94 -0.17 39.34
C GLU A 161 3.24 -0.60 38.67
N VAL A 162 3.78 0.27 37.82
CA VAL A 162 5.11 0.13 37.22
C VAL A 162 6.11 0.80 38.15
N SER A 163 7.02 0.02 38.70
CA SER A 163 8.05 0.52 39.61
C SER A 163 9.39 0.83 38.91
N LEU A 164 9.66 0.17 37.80
CA LEU A 164 10.89 0.37 37.00
C LEU A 164 10.59 0.21 35.52
N LYS A 165 11.24 1.06 34.71
CA LYS A 165 11.37 0.88 33.25
C LYS A 165 12.85 0.96 32.92
N ARG A 166 13.39 -0.08 32.31
CA ARG A 166 14.81 -0.19 31.95
C ARG A 166 14.93 -0.52 30.47
N GLN A 167 15.86 0.13 29.80
CA GLN A 167 16.22 -0.17 28.42
C GLN A 167 17.65 -0.72 28.34
N PHE A 168 17.88 -1.62 27.40
CA PHE A 168 19.13 -2.34 27.22
C PHE A 168 19.70 -2.12 25.84
N GLU A 169 21.01 -1.96 25.75
CA GLU A 169 21.77 -2.07 24.51
C GLU A 169 22.53 -3.38 24.52
N ILE A 170 22.06 -4.31 23.69
CA ILE A 170 22.65 -5.65 23.53
C ILE A 170 23.07 -5.82 22.07
N GLN A 171 24.36 -6.04 21.86
CA GLN A 171 24.94 -6.26 20.54
C GLN A 171 25.70 -7.59 20.53
N ASP A 172 25.44 -8.41 19.51
CA ASP A 172 26.05 -9.74 19.35
C ASP A 172 25.95 -10.62 20.62
N GLY A 173 24.82 -10.54 21.32
CA GLY A 173 24.57 -11.28 22.55
C GLY A 173 25.36 -10.77 23.77
N LYS A 174 25.88 -9.55 23.74
CA LYS A 174 26.60 -8.93 24.86
C LYS A 174 25.90 -7.66 25.30
N LEU A 175 25.72 -7.51 26.62
CA LEU A 175 25.18 -6.29 27.21
C LEU A 175 26.26 -5.18 27.16
N SER A 176 25.97 -4.13 26.39
CA SER A 176 26.86 -2.96 26.30
C SER A 176 26.60 -2.00 27.47
N TYR A 177 25.36 -1.59 27.65
CA TYR A 177 24.91 -0.76 28.77
C TYR A 177 23.39 -0.90 28.95
N PHE A 178 22.87 -0.38 30.06
CA PHE A 178 21.45 -0.15 30.26
C PHE A 178 21.25 1.16 31.01
N PHE A 179 20.01 1.66 30.99
CA PHE A 179 19.60 2.79 31.82
C PHE A 179 18.13 2.71 32.18
N ASP A 180 17.79 3.35 33.29
CA ASP A 180 16.45 3.42 33.83
C ASP A 180 15.76 4.67 33.29
N SER A 181 14.55 4.48 32.74
CA SER A 181 13.78 5.55 32.10
C SER A 181 12.92 6.27 33.13
N ASP A 182 13.45 7.34 33.75
CA ASP A 182 12.63 8.31 34.49
C ASP A 182 12.27 9.49 33.59
N VAL A 183 10.99 9.66 33.38
CA VAL A 183 10.17 10.80 32.88
C VAL A 183 10.66 11.60 31.65
N ASN A 184 11.97 11.69 31.29
CA ASN A 184 12.45 12.52 30.20
C ASN A 184 13.58 11.91 29.34
N ILE A 185 13.92 10.65 29.52
CA ILE A 185 15.10 10.03 28.91
C ILE A 185 14.83 9.43 27.52
N THR A 186 13.57 9.20 27.18
CA THR A 186 13.18 8.76 25.82
C THR A 186 13.79 9.63 24.72
N ASP A 187 13.93 10.92 24.96
CA ASP A 187 14.55 11.86 24.02
C ASP A 187 16.09 11.72 23.98
N GLY A 188 16.73 11.36 25.09
CA GLY A 188 18.18 11.16 25.18
C GLY A 188 18.66 9.92 24.42
N MET A 189 17.96 8.80 24.52
CA MET A 189 18.31 7.59 23.81
C MET A 189 17.98 7.61 22.32
N LEU A 190 16.85 8.19 21.99
CA LEU A 190 16.54 8.42 20.58
C LEU A 190 17.65 9.30 19.96
N ARG A 191 18.19 10.26 20.74
CA ARG A 191 19.34 11.09 20.35
C ARG A 191 20.61 10.25 20.17
N GLU A 192 20.90 9.32 21.07
CA GLU A 192 22.08 8.47 21.01
C GLU A 192 21.96 7.38 19.95
N ALA A 193 20.81 6.73 19.84
CA ALA A 193 20.49 5.75 18.79
C ALA A 193 20.50 6.36 17.38
N LEU A 194 20.09 7.61 17.25
CA LEU A 194 20.13 8.35 15.97
C LEU A 194 21.49 9.02 15.69
N SER A 195 22.34 9.22 16.68
CA SER A 195 23.68 9.83 16.53
C SER A 195 24.79 8.85 16.16
N HIS A 196 24.63 7.57 16.50
CA HIS A 196 25.54 6.52 16.05
C HIS A 196 24.99 5.92 14.77
N ASN A 197 25.51 6.30 13.60
CA ASN A 197 25.34 5.71 12.27
C ASN A 197 24.51 4.41 12.27
N ALA A 198 23.33 4.48 12.83
CA ALA A 198 22.41 3.37 12.81
C ALA A 198 22.00 3.21 11.35
N SER A 199 22.53 2.17 10.71
CA SER A 199 21.91 1.70 9.50
C SER A 199 20.40 1.71 9.77
N PRO A 200 19.53 2.07 8.81
CA PRO A 200 18.10 2.27 9.02
C PRO A 200 17.38 0.95 9.35
N GLN A 201 17.96 0.18 10.27
CA GLN A 201 17.41 -1.09 10.69
C GLN A 201 16.31 -0.83 11.72
N MET A 202 15.13 -1.29 11.40
CA MET A 202 13.88 -1.17 12.15
C MET A 202 13.93 -1.64 13.62
N ARG A 203 15.01 -2.27 14.07
CA ARG A 203 15.19 -2.68 15.49
C ARG A 203 15.07 -1.49 16.43
N SER A 204 15.73 -0.39 16.11
CA SER A 204 15.71 0.83 16.94
C SER A 204 14.31 1.47 17.03
N ILE A 205 13.41 1.20 16.06
CA ILE A 205 12.07 1.80 16.04
C ILE A 205 11.12 1.09 16.99
N VAL A 206 11.20 -0.24 17.11
CA VAL A 206 10.39 -1.01 18.08
C VAL A 206 10.72 -0.56 19.50
N GLU A 207 11.98 -0.26 19.77
CA GLU A 207 12.47 0.21 21.07
C GLU A 207 11.98 1.62 21.42
N THR A 208 11.69 2.43 20.40
CA THR A 208 11.34 3.85 20.55
C THR A 208 9.90 4.19 20.18
N ILE A 209 9.02 3.20 20.05
CA ILE A 209 7.58 3.43 19.77
C ILE A 209 6.98 4.36 20.83
N GLN A 210 6.47 5.49 20.37
CA GLN A 210 5.83 6.48 21.22
C GLN A 210 4.40 6.08 21.59
N ARG A 211 3.88 6.62 22.69
CA ARG A 211 2.51 6.37 23.15
C ARG A 211 1.43 6.60 22.08
N GLN A 212 1.59 7.62 21.25
CA GLN A 212 0.66 7.91 20.16
C GLN A 212 0.77 6.87 19.03
N GLN A 213 1.99 6.44 18.70
CA GLN A 213 2.25 5.41 17.71
C GLN A 213 1.72 4.05 18.17
N ASP A 214 1.90 3.68 19.44
CA ASP A 214 1.34 2.43 20.01
C ASP A 214 -0.19 2.39 19.90
N ARG A 215 -0.88 3.53 20.12
CA ARG A 215 -2.33 3.61 19.93
C ARG A 215 -2.75 3.30 18.50
N ILE A 216 -1.98 3.78 17.51
CA ILE A 216 -2.25 3.50 16.09
C ILE A 216 -1.99 2.02 15.78
N ILE A 217 -0.86 1.48 16.26
CA ILE A 217 -0.44 0.11 16.00
C ILE A 217 -1.49 -0.88 16.52
N ARG A 218 -1.99 -0.67 17.75
CA ARG A 218 -2.89 -1.59 18.45
C ARG A 218 -4.39 -1.27 18.31
N ASP A 219 -4.78 -0.32 17.45
CA ASP A 219 -6.21 -0.04 17.26
C ASP A 219 -6.90 -1.17 16.48
N MET A 220 -7.75 -1.93 17.18
CA MET A 220 -8.60 -2.99 16.63
C MET A 220 -10.09 -2.59 16.59
N GLN A 221 -10.46 -1.44 17.13
CA GLN A 221 -11.86 -1.04 17.27
C GLN A 221 -12.40 -0.32 16.04
N ASN A 222 -11.55 0.49 15.38
CA ASN A 222 -11.98 1.29 14.25
C ASN A 222 -11.90 0.52 12.92
N GLU A 223 -12.96 0.65 12.11
CA GLU A 223 -12.96 0.13 10.74
C GLU A 223 -12.15 1.02 9.78
N ALA A 224 -12.03 2.31 10.09
CA ALA A 224 -11.18 3.25 9.36
C ALA A 224 -10.36 4.08 10.35
N LEU A 225 -9.05 3.94 10.29
CA LEU A 225 -8.08 4.69 11.07
C LEU A 225 -7.37 5.68 10.16
N PHE A 226 -7.48 6.96 10.47
CA PHE A 226 -6.77 8.03 9.78
C PHE A 226 -5.62 8.52 10.62
N VAL A 227 -4.46 8.73 10.00
CA VAL A 227 -3.25 9.20 10.67
C VAL A 227 -2.70 10.39 9.90
N GLN A 228 -2.78 11.55 10.53
CA GLN A 228 -2.03 12.73 10.10
C GLN A 228 -0.70 12.72 10.83
N GLY A 229 0.41 12.75 10.11
CA GLY A 229 1.73 12.82 10.74
C GLY A 229 2.63 13.80 10.00
N VAL A 230 3.36 14.61 10.74
CA VAL A 230 4.35 15.52 10.16
C VAL A 230 5.50 14.74 9.51
N ALA A 231 6.34 15.43 8.73
CA ALA A 231 7.55 14.85 8.17
C ALA A 231 8.40 14.22 9.29
N GLY A 232 8.93 13.02 9.07
CA GLY A 232 9.78 12.34 10.05
C GLY A 232 9.06 11.82 11.30
N SER A 233 7.71 11.84 11.38
CA SER A 233 6.97 11.29 12.53
C SER A 233 6.88 9.76 12.56
N GLY A 234 7.48 9.07 11.60
CA GLY A 234 7.51 7.61 11.53
C GLY A 234 6.22 6.97 10.98
N LYS A 235 5.39 7.68 10.22
CA LYS A 235 4.13 7.15 9.63
C LYS A 235 4.30 5.79 8.98
N THR A 236 5.22 5.69 8.06
CA THR A 236 5.51 4.47 7.31
C THR A 236 5.91 3.31 8.22
N SER A 237 6.78 3.59 9.20
CA SER A 237 7.19 2.61 10.20
C SER A 237 6.02 2.15 11.05
N VAL A 238 5.19 3.09 11.50
CA VAL A 238 3.95 2.78 12.25
C VAL A 238 3.00 1.94 11.41
N ALA A 239 2.89 2.20 10.09
CA ALA A 239 2.10 1.37 9.18
C ALA A 239 2.56 -0.09 9.17
N LEU A 240 3.88 -0.30 9.06
CA LEU A 240 4.47 -1.65 9.00
C LEU A 240 4.39 -2.38 10.35
N HIS A 241 4.63 -1.68 11.46
CA HIS A 241 4.43 -2.24 12.79
C HIS A 241 2.97 -2.59 13.04
N ARG A 242 2.02 -1.75 12.57
CA ARG A 242 0.59 -2.09 12.62
C ARG A 242 0.28 -3.34 11.79
N VAL A 243 0.83 -3.48 10.61
CA VAL A 243 0.67 -4.71 9.79
C VAL A 243 1.23 -5.91 10.53
N ALA A 244 2.44 -5.82 11.12
CA ALA A 244 3.04 -6.88 11.91
C ALA A 244 2.19 -7.24 13.14
N PHE A 245 1.64 -6.23 13.84
CA PHE A 245 0.71 -6.44 14.95
C PHE A 245 -0.57 -7.13 14.51
N LEU A 246 -1.17 -6.69 13.40
CA LEU A 246 -2.39 -7.28 12.85
C LEU A 246 -2.19 -8.74 12.40
N LEU A 247 -1.02 -9.08 11.86
CA LEU A 247 -0.66 -10.45 11.50
C LEU A 247 -0.43 -11.34 12.73
N TYR A 248 0.17 -10.79 13.77
CA TYR A 248 0.36 -11.48 15.07
C TYR A 248 -0.99 -11.80 15.74
N GLU A 249 -1.86 -10.81 15.89
CA GLU A 249 -3.23 -10.98 16.42
C GLU A 249 -4.13 -11.78 15.46
N GLY A 250 -3.82 -11.78 14.19
CA GLY A 250 -4.64 -12.36 13.12
C GLY A 250 -4.73 -13.88 13.18
N SER A 251 -3.87 -14.57 13.92
CA SER A 251 -4.01 -16.01 14.18
C SER A 251 -5.34 -16.33 14.85
N THR A 252 -5.86 -15.42 15.70
CA THR A 252 -7.18 -15.52 16.36
C THR A 252 -8.32 -15.06 15.46
N GLN A 253 -8.09 -14.11 14.50
CA GLN A 253 -9.10 -13.50 13.66
C GLN A 253 -9.07 -13.98 12.17
N LYS A 254 -8.24 -14.98 11.83
CA LYS A 254 -8.04 -15.50 10.48
C LYS A 254 -7.59 -14.41 9.48
N LEU A 255 -6.74 -13.50 9.92
CA LEU A 255 -6.09 -12.51 9.08
C LEU A 255 -4.68 -12.98 8.71
N TYR A 256 -4.42 -13.17 7.44
CA TYR A 256 -3.14 -13.65 6.90
C TYR A 256 -2.51 -12.59 6.00
N ALA A 257 -1.24 -12.75 5.66
CA ALA A 257 -0.51 -11.80 4.81
C ALA A 257 -1.18 -11.56 3.44
N ASN A 258 -1.84 -12.56 2.87
CA ASN A 258 -2.59 -12.46 1.63
C ASN A 258 -3.94 -11.70 1.75
N ASN A 259 -4.40 -11.44 2.98
CA ASN A 259 -5.61 -10.64 3.23
C ASN A 259 -5.31 -9.16 3.50
N ILE A 260 -4.04 -8.77 3.47
CA ILE A 260 -3.59 -7.39 3.69
C ILE A 260 -2.98 -6.86 2.40
N VAL A 261 -3.31 -5.62 2.05
CA VAL A 261 -2.69 -4.90 0.93
C VAL A 261 -2.25 -3.51 1.38
N ILE A 262 -1.07 -3.12 0.95
CA ILE A 262 -0.55 -1.76 1.13
C ILE A 262 -0.63 -1.04 -0.21
N ILE A 263 -1.28 0.11 -0.23
CA ILE A 263 -1.34 1.01 -1.39
C ILE A 263 -0.27 2.06 -1.20
N SER A 264 0.67 2.11 -2.13
CA SER A 264 1.81 3.02 -2.11
C SER A 264 1.88 3.87 -3.38
N PRO A 265 2.47 5.08 -3.33
CA PRO A 265 2.56 5.96 -4.49
C PRO A 265 3.53 5.47 -5.56
N ASN A 266 4.52 4.68 -5.19
CA ASN A 266 5.55 4.16 -6.09
C ASN A 266 5.99 2.73 -5.75
N ASN A 267 6.69 2.07 -6.68
CA ASN A 267 7.17 0.69 -6.51
C ASN A 267 8.42 0.58 -5.60
N LEU A 268 9.18 1.67 -5.42
CA LEU A 268 10.38 1.68 -4.56
C LEU A 268 10.01 1.39 -3.11
N PHE A 269 8.86 1.89 -2.68
CA PHE A 269 8.31 1.61 -1.36
C PHE A 269 8.01 0.11 -1.13
N GLY A 270 7.62 -0.60 -2.19
CA GLY A 270 7.40 -2.05 -2.12
C GLY A 270 8.66 -2.83 -1.77
N SER A 271 9.82 -2.42 -2.30
CA SER A 271 11.13 -3.03 -1.98
C SER A 271 11.53 -2.78 -0.53
N TYR A 272 11.25 -1.58 0.00
CA TYR A 272 11.47 -1.27 1.41
C TYR A 272 10.63 -2.16 2.35
N ILE A 273 9.34 -2.31 2.07
CA ILE A 273 8.43 -3.18 2.83
C ILE A 273 8.93 -4.63 2.82
N ALA A 274 9.43 -5.10 1.68
CA ALA A 274 9.89 -6.47 1.50
C ALA A 274 11.06 -6.84 2.45
N ASN A 275 11.82 -5.85 2.91
CA ASN A 275 12.93 -6.06 3.84
C ASN A 275 12.50 -5.90 5.32
N VAL A 276 11.52 -5.05 5.59
CA VAL A 276 11.14 -4.65 6.96
C VAL A 276 10.25 -5.69 7.64
N LEU A 277 9.21 -6.20 6.98
CA LEU A 277 8.30 -7.17 7.60
C LEU A 277 8.99 -8.47 8.01
N PRO A 278 9.93 -9.04 7.22
CA PRO A 278 10.73 -10.18 7.67
C PRO A 278 11.59 -9.88 8.90
N ALA A 279 12.15 -8.66 9.00
CA ALA A 279 12.90 -8.25 10.19
C ALA A 279 12.01 -8.17 11.45
N LEU A 280 10.71 -7.96 11.30
CA LEU A 280 9.71 -8.04 12.38
C LEU A 280 9.13 -9.44 12.57
N GLY A 281 9.69 -10.47 11.92
CA GLY A 281 9.26 -11.87 12.02
C GLY A 281 8.02 -12.23 11.22
N GLU A 282 7.55 -11.36 10.34
CA GLU A 282 6.30 -11.55 9.61
C GLU A 282 6.52 -11.82 8.10
N LYS A 283 5.55 -12.51 7.49
CA LYS A 283 5.55 -12.70 6.04
C LYS A 283 5.26 -11.39 5.32
N ASN A 284 5.90 -11.22 4.17
CA ASN A 284 5.64 -10.06 3.32
C ASN A 284 4.18 -9.99 2.88
N VAL A 285 3.64 -8.79 2.90
CA VAL A 285 2.31 -8.45 2.38
C VAL A 285 2.42 -7.84 0.99
N GLN A 286 1.32 -7.89 0.24
CA GLN A 286 1.30 -7.33 -1.10
C GLN A 286 1.29 -5.79 -1.06
N SER A 287 2.27 -5.16 -1.71
CA SER A 287 2.26 -3.73 -2.01
C SER A 287 1.83 -3.50 -3.46
N LEU A 288 0.94 -2.54 -3.68
CA LEU A 288 0.38 -2.22 -5.00
C LEU A 288 0.31 -0.71 -5.22
N THR A 289 0.65 -0.28 -6.43
CA THR A 289 0.31 1.05 -6.93
C THR A 289 -1.04 1.02 -7.65
N PHE A 290 -1.61 2.18 -7.99
CA PHE A 290 -2.86 2.25 -8.75
C PHE A 290 -2.71 1.71 -10.18
N GLU A 291 -1.53 1.85 -10.79
CA GLU A 291 -1.22 1.24 -12.10
C GLU A 291 -1.22 -0.29 -12.00
N ALA A 292 -0.66 -0.84 -10.91
CA ALA A 292 -0.67 -2.27 -10.66
C ALA A 292 -2.10 -2.78 -10.40
N LEU A 293 -2.94 -2.00 -9.69
CA LEU A 293 -4.36 -2.29 -9.53
C LEU A 293 -5.09 -2.28 -10.87
N PHE A 294 -4.82 -1.27 -11.72
CA PHE A 294 -5.37 -1.21 -13.07
C PHE A 294 -5.01 -2.46 -13.87
N ALA A 295 -3.73 -2.84 -13.88
CA ALA A 295 -3.25 -4.01 -14.61
C ALA A 295 -3.85 -5.34 -14.13
N LYS A 296 -4.17 -5.44 -12.83
CA LYS A 296 -4.83 -6.63 -12.24
C LYS A 296 -6.32 -6.74 -12.58
N VAL A 297 -7.00 -5.61 -12.62
CA VAL A 297 -8.47 -5.55 -12.74
C VAL A 297 -8.90 -5.39 -14.19
N TYR A 298 -8.21 -4.54 -14.94
CA TYR A 298 -8.54 -4.30 -16.33
C TYR A 298 -7.98 -5.43 -17.21
N PRO A 299 -8.78 -5.99 -18.16
CA PRO A 299 -8.37 -7.15 -18.94
C PRO A 299 -7.00 -6.98 -19.60
N SER A 300 -6.07 -7.86 -19.26
CA SER A 300 -4.69 -7.87 -19.74
C SER A 300 -4.62 -7.94 -21.26
N GLY A 301 -3.76 -7.12 -21.85
CA GLY A 301 -3.43 -7.12 -23.28
C GLY A 301 -4.07 -6.00 -24.11
N ARG A 302 -4.91 -5.11 -23.53
CA ARG A 302 -5.55 -4.05 -24.33
C ARG A 302 -4.78 -2.74 -24.37
N GLN A 303 -4.24 -2.26 -23.24
CA GLN A 303 -3.36 -1.06 -23.23
C GLN A 303 -2.59 -0.94 -21.91
N PRO A 304 -1.27 -0.74 -21.91
CA PRO A 304 -0.54 -0.36 -20.70
C PRO A 304 -0.93 1.05 -20.25
N VAL A 305 -0.68 1.36 -18.97
CA VAL A 305 -0.90 2.68 -18.38
C VAL A 305 0.46 3.35 -18.20
N LEU A 306 0.56 4.62 -18.56
CA LEU A 306 1.74 5.43 -18.27
C LEU A 306 1.92 5.57 -16.75
N PRO A 307 3.16 5.51 -16.24
CA PRO A 307 3.43 5.69 -14.81
C PRO A 307 2.89 7.04 -14.31
N ARG A 308 2.42 7.08 -13.07
CA ARG A 308 1.99 8.34 -12.43
C ARG A 308 3.10 9.39 -12.39
N ASN A 309 4.35 8.96 -12.27
CA ASN A 309 5.50 9.86 -12.28
C ASN A 309 5.57 10.73 -13.54
N GLN A 310 5.08 10.24 -14.68
CA GLN A 310 4.99 11.07 -15.88
C GLN A 310 3.97 12.20 -15.72
N LEU A 311 2.80 11.92 -15.16
CA LEU A 311 1.82 12.96 -14.83
C LEU A 311 2.39 13.97 -13.83
N LEU A 312 3.14 13.52 -12.83
CA LEU A 312 3.79 14.39 -11.84
C LEU A 312 4.83 15.31 -12.49
N GLU A 313 5.66 14.80 -13.41
CA GLU A 313 6.61 15.63 -14.19
C GLU A 313 5.87 16.70 -14.99
N GLU A 314 4.79 16.34 -15.66
CA GLU A 314 3.98 17.28 -16.44
C GLU A 314 3.35 18.36 -15.52
N LEU A 315 2.87 17.99 -14.34
CA LEU A 315 2.27 18.93 -13.37
C LEU A 315 3.30 19.87 -12.76
N VAL A 316 4.46 19.37 -12.34
CA VAL A 316 5.51 20.17 -11.70
C VAL A 316 6.13 21.18 -12.70
N THR A 317 6.10 20.86 -13.99
CA THR A 317 6.66 21.74 -15.05
C THR A 317 5.67 22.75 -15.62
N GLN A 318 4.37 22.60 -15.35
CA GLN A 318 3.32 23.50 -15.85
C GLN A 318 2.76 24.42 -14.73
N PRO A 319 2.27 25.61 -15.09
CA PRO A 319 1.58 26.49 -14.13
C PRO A 319 0.36 25.83 -13.48
N GLU A 320 0.04 26.23 -12.22
CA GLU A 320 -1.11 25.71 -11.45
C GLU A 320 -2.45 25.94 -12.14
N ASP A 321 -2.59 26.98 -12.96
CA ASP A 321 -3.80 27.30 -13.71
C ASP A 321 -3.86 26.61 -15.08
N SER A 322 -2.90 25.75 -15.42
CA SER A 322 -2.88 25.05 -16.69
C SER A 322 -4.09 24.13 -16.87
N MET A 323 -4.43 23.87 -18.13
CA MET A 323 -5.49 22.95 -18.51
C MET A 323 -5.27 21.53 -17.94
N LEU A 324 -4.01 21.14 -17.69
CA LEU A 324 -3.68 19.84 -17.09
C LEU A 324 -4.07 19.79 -15.62
N HIS A 325 -3.71 20.80 -14.81
CA HIS A 325 -4.13 20.88 -13.41
C HIS A 325 -5.66 20.91 -13.27
N GLN A 326 -6.32 21.69 -14.12
CA GLN A 326 -7.79 21.73 -14.14
C GLN A 326 -8.39 20.38 -14.54
N SER A 327 -7.77 19.66 -15.49
CA SER A 327 -8.18 18.31 -15.88
C SER A 327 -8.04 17.32 -14.72
N VAL A 328 -6.90 17.32 -14.01
CA VAL A 328 -6.68 16.46 -12.83
C VAL A 328 -7.74 16.74 -11.77
N ASN A 329 -7.91 18.02 -11.40
CA ASN A 329 -8.87 18.42 -10.38
C ASN A 329 -10.31 18.01 -10.75
N PHE A 330 -10.68 18.08 -12.04
CA PHE A 330 -12.01 17.72 -12.49
C PHE A 330 -12.21 16.21 -12.62
N PHE A 331 -11.35 15.51 -13.38
CA PHE A 331 -11.55 14.07 -13.65
C PHE A 331 -11.35 13.18 -12.42
N PHE A 332 -10.60 13.65 -11.42
CA PHE A 332 -10.41 12.93 -10.16
C PHE A 332 -11.36 13.37 -9.05
N SER A 333 -12.28 14.31 -9.33
CA SER A 333 -13.24 14.82 -8.36
C SER A 333 -14.40 13.88 -8.06
N GLU A 334 -15.06 14.10 -6.94
CA GLU A 334 -16.33 13.44 -6.61
C GLU A 334 -17.45 13.81 -7.61
N THR A 335 -17.43 15.02 -8.15
CA THR A 335 -18.38 15.46 -9.19
C THR A 335 -18.29 14.54 -10.41
N PHE A 336 -17.08 14.24 -10.89
CA PHE A 336 -16.89 13.36 -12.04
C PHE A 336 -17.32 11.91 -11.73
N VAL A 337 -17.03 11.41 -10.53
CA VAL A 337 -17.54 10.11 -10.05
C VAL A 337 -19.07 10.04 -10.12
N ARG A 338 -19.76 11.08 -9.65
CA ARG A 338 -21.23 11.16 -9.73
C ARG A 338 -21.74 11.18 -11.18
N ILE A 339 -21.03 11.82 -12.09
CA ILE A 339 -21.37 11.81 -13.53
C ILE A 339 -21.22 10.39 -14.08
N LEU A 340 -20.13 9.67 -13.76
CA LEU A 340 -19.93 8.28 -14.15
C LEU A 340 -21.04 7.36 -13.62
N ASP A 341 -21.47 7.52 -12.37
CA ASP A 341 -22.57 6.73 -11.78
C ASP A 341 -23.92 7.00 -12.47
N ARG A 342 -24.19 8.28 -12.79
CA ARG A 342 -25.37 8.65 -13.56
C ARG A 342 -25.32 8.10 -14.99
N TYR A 343 -24.12 8.09 -15.60
CA TYR A 343 -23.92 7.52 -16.91
C TYR A 343 -24.18 6.00 -16.94
N ILE A 344 -23.69 5.24 -15.97
CA ILE A 344 -23.97 3.82 -15.83
C ILE A 344 -25.48 3.59 -15.69
N SER A 345 -26.15 4.37 -14.85
CA SER A 345 -27.60 4.29 -14.66
C SER A 345 -28.37 4.64 -15.94
N TYR A 346 -27.90 5.62 -16.69
CA TYR A 346 -28.48 5.99 -17.98
C TYR A 346 -28.26 4.90 -19.02
N TYR A 347 -27.04 4.33 -19.10
CA TYR A 347 -26.70 3.23 -19.99
C TYR A 347 -27.63 2.04 -19.79
N MET A 348 -27.78 1.58 -18.54
CA MET A 348 -28.68 0.47 -18.20
C MET A 348 -30.14 0.69 -18.61
N ARG A 349 -30.63 1.94 -18.54
CA ARG A 349 -32.03 2.26 -18.80
C ARG A 349 -32.33 2.55 -20.26
N ARG A 350 -31.39 3.10 -21.00
CA ARG A 350 -31.65 3.73 -22.31
C ARG A 350 -30.73 3.31 -23.43
N MET A 351 -29.55 2.75 -23.14
CA MET A 351 -28.54 2.53 -24.17
C MET A 351 -28.32 1.07 -24.53
N ILE A 352 -28.71 0.13 -23.69
CA ILE A 352 -28.63 -1.30 -24.02
C ILE A 352 -29.69 -1.59 -25.08
N PRO A 353 -29.28 -2.07 -26.28
CA PRO A 353 -30.22 -2.25 -27.41
C PRO A 353 -31.00 -3.55 -27.32
N TYR A 354 -31.78 -3.70 -26.25
CA TYR A 354 -32.67 -4.88 -26.14
C TYR A 354 -33.66 -4.93 -27.29
N THR A 355 -33.78 -6.11 -27.91
CA THR A 355 -34.76 -6.42 -28.94
C THR A 355 -35.51 -7.66 -28.56
N ASP A 356 -36.79 -7.74 -28.92
CA ASP A 356 -37.60 -8.92 -28.64
C ASP A 356 -36.96 -10.17 -29.28
N LEU A 357 -36.84 -11.24 -28.51
CA LEU A 357 -36.18 -12.48 -28.91
C LEU A 357 -37.22 -13.48 -29.45
N TYR A 358 -37.07 -13.85 -30.71
CA TYR A 358 -37.91 -14.83 -31.36
C TYR A 358 -37.10 -16.06 -31.77
N TYR A 359 -37.72 -17.24 -31.68
CA TYR A 359 -37.24 -18.48 -32.26
C TYR A 359 -38.33 -19.04 -33.19
N ASP A 360 -38.03 -19.14 -34.49
CA ASP A 360 -38.94 -19.63 -35.52
C ASP A 360 -40.34 -18.94 -35.45
N GLY A 361 -40.36 -17.61 -35.37
CA GLY A 361 -41.59 -16.80 -35.29
C GLY A 361 -42.27 -16.76 -33.92
N VAL A 362 -41.84 -17.57 -32.96
CA VAL A 362 -42.42 -17.60 -31.61
C VAL A 362 -41.61 -16.67 -30.69
N LEU A 363 -42.31 -15.76 -30.01
CA LEU A 363 -41.72 -14.85 -29.04
C LEU A 363 -41.26 -15.66 -27.82
N LEU A 364 -39.97 -15.56 -27.49
CA LEU A 364 -39.36 -16.18 -26.30
C LEU A 364 -39.31 -15.22 -25.12
N GLU A 365 -38.87 -14.02 -25.35
CA GLU A 365 -38.68 -12.99 -24.31
C GLU A 365 -38.84 -11.59 -24.93
N THR A 366 -39.53 -10.69 -24.27
CA THR A 366 -39.67 -9.31 -24.70
C THR A 366 -38.50 -8.45 -24.24
N ARG A 367 -38.18 -7.38 -24.96
CA ARG A 367 -37.22 -6.37 -24.54
C ARG A 367 -37.51 -5.76 -23.15
N GLN A 368 -38.81 -5.66 -22.80
CA GLN A 368 -39.26 -5.12 -21.51
C GLN A 368 -38.95 -6.08 -20.36
N GLU A 369 -39.19 -7.39 -20.56
CA GLU A 369 -38.86 -8.43 -19.58
C GLU A 369 -37.35 -8.52 -19.35
N MET A 370 -36.54 -8.52 -20.44
CA MET A 370 -35.10 -8.52 -20.36
C MET A 370 -34.57 -7.30 -19.57
N ALA A 371 -35.06 -6.09 -19.91
CA ALA A 371 -34.69 -4.87 -19.20
C ALA A 371 -35.10 -4.87 -17.71
N ALA A 372 -36.28 -5.44 -17.41
CA ALA A 372 -36.76 -5.59 -16.04
C ALA A 372 -35.93 -6.63 -15.25
N PHE A 373 -35.54 -7.72 -15.91
CA PHE A 373 -34.68 -8.75 -15.33
C PHE A 373 -33.30 -8.16 -14.93
N VAL A 374 -32.63 -7.51 -15.88
CA VAL A 374 -31.31 -6.90 -15.62
C VAL A 374 -31.39 -5.85 -14.51
N ARG A 375 -32.40 -4.99 -14.48
CA ARG A 375 -32.59 -4.01 -13.39
C ARG A 375 -32.71 -4.66 -12.00
N ARG A 376 -33.41 -5.81 -11.91
CA ARG A 376 -33.52 -6.57 -10.65
C ARG A 376 -32.21 -7.25 -10.28
N ALA A 377 -31.52 -7.82 -11.25
CA ALA A 377 -30.24 -8.51 -11.05
C ALA A 377 -29.12 -7.54 -10.63
N CYS A 378 -29.09 -6.33 -11.19
CA CYS A 378 -28.12 -5.27 -10.81
C CYS A 378 -28.25 -4.79 -9.35
N GLY A 379 -29.33 -5.10 -8.66
CA GLY A 379 -29.43 -4.88 -7.21
C GLY A 379 -28.56 -5.84 -6.36
N ARG A 380 -28.03 -6.91 -6.98
CA ARG A 380 -27.25 -7.97 -6.32
C ARG A 380 -25.89 -8.25 -6.96
N ALA A 381 -25.70 -7.85 -8.21
CA ALA A 381 -24.49 -8.10 -8.99
C ALA A 381 -24.13 -6.89 -9.87
N PRO A 382 -22.86 -6.75 -10.29
CA PRO A 382 -22.46 -5.79 -11.32
C PRO A 382 -23.23 -6.01 -12.64
N LEU A 383 -23.25 -4.99 -13.51
CA LEU A 383 -24.00 -5.06 -14.76
C LEU A 383 -23.58 -6.23 -15.64
N ALA A 384 -22.27 -6.52 -15.75
CA ALA A 384 -21.76 -7.65 -16.51
C ALA A 384 -22.34 -8.98 -16.02
N GLY A 385 -22.29 -9.24 -14.72
CA GLY A 385 -22.89 -10.46 -14.14
C GLY A 385 -24.41 -10.53 -14.33
N ALA A 386 -25.10 -9.38 -14.27
CA ALA A 386 -26.53 -9.34 -14.55
C ALA A 386 -26.86 -9.68 -16.02
N LEU A 387 -26.00 -9.24 -16.96
CA LEU A 387 -26.14 -9.59 -18.39
C LEU A 387 -25.77 -11.04 -18.68
N GLU A 388 -24.79 -11.61 -17.99
CA GLU A 388 -24.45 -13.04 -18.07
C GLU A 388 -25.60 -13.93 -17.58
N LEU A 389 -26.25 -13.55 -16.46
CA LEU A 389 -27.42 -14.24 -15.96
C LEU A 389 -28.59 -14.14 -16.96
N LEU A 390 -28.76 -12.98 -17.62
CA LEU A 390 -29.74 -12.83 -18.70
C LEU A 390 -29.38 -13.74 -19.87
N GLU A 391 -28.13 -13.81 -20.30
CA GLU A 391 -27.65 -14.67 -21.37
C GLU A 391 -28.00 -16.15 -21.08
N GLN A 392 -27.67 -16.64 -19.89
CA GLN A 392 -28.00 -18.01 -19.45
C GLN A 392 -29.50 -18.29 -19.50
N ARG A 393 -30.31 -17.33 -19.02
CA ARG A 393 -31.79 -17.42 -19.10
C ARG A 393 -32.28 -17.53 -20.53
N LEU A 394 -31.78 -16.67 -21.42
CA LEU A 394 -32.16 -16.64 -22.82
C LEU A 394 -31.77 -17.94 -23.55
N TRP A 395 -30.58 -18.46 -23.32
CA TRP A 395 -30.14 -19.74 -23.86
C TRP A 395 -30.99 -20.90 -23.35
N THR A 396 -31.40 -20.88 -22.10
CA THR A 396 -32.32 -21.90 -21.54
C THR A 396 -33.65 -21.87 -22.27
N ALA A 397 -34.23 -20.69 -22.51
CA ALA A 397 -35.47 -20.53 -23.26
C ALA A 397 -35.33 -21.01 -24.73
N VAL A 398 -34.20 -20.62 -25.38
CA VAL A 398 -33.88 -21.07 -26.76
C VAL A 398 -33.74 -22.59 -26.83
N HIS A 399 -33.04 -23.22 -25.90
CA HIS A 399 -32.86 -24.68 -25.89
C HIS A 399 -34.16 -25.42 -25.61
N LYS A 400 -35.01 -24.91 -24.72
CA LYS A 400 -36.34 -25.48 -24.47
C LYS A 400 -37.18 -25.45 -25.74
N ARG A 401 -37.32 -24.28 -26.37
CA ARG A 401 -38.10 -24.12 -27.60
C ARG A 401 -37.56 -24.92 -28.78
N ARG A 402 -36.22 -25.01 -28.90
CA ARG A 402 -35.58 -25.85 -29.93
C ARG A 402 -35.95 -27.34 -29.78
N ARG A 403 -36.09 -27.85 -28.57
CA ARG A 403 -36.54 -29.25 -28.32
C ARG A 403 -38.00 -29.41 -28.69
N GLU A 404 -38.87 -28.50 -28.27
CA GLU A 404 -40.30 -28.49 -28.59
C GLU A 404 -40.52 -28.42 -30.12
N HIS A 405 -39.87 -27.49 -30.79
CA HIS A 405 -39.96 -27.31 -32.24
C HIS A 405 -39.48 -28.55 -33.02
N ARG A 406 -38.42 -29.22 -32.55
CA ARG A 406 -37.97 -30.48 -33.15
C ARG A 406 -39.03 -31.58 -33.02
N LEU A 407 -39.72 -31.66 -31.90
CA LEU A 407 -40.82 -32.61 -31.68
C LEU A 407 -42.05 -32.28 -32.55
N GLU A 408 -42.46 -31.01 -32.61
CA GLU A 408 -43.55 -30.52 -33.46
C GLU A 408 -43.30 -30.84 -34.95
N LYS A 409 -42.12 -30.55 -35.46
CA LYS A 409 -41.71 -30.87 -36.84
C LYS A 409 -41.68 -32.37 -37.10
N LEU A 410 -41.20 -33.17 -36.18
CA LEU A 410 -41.23 -34.63 -36.30
C LEU A 410 -42.68 -35.15 -36.37
N GLN A 411 -43.59 -34.57 -35.59
CA GLN A 411 -45.03 -34.93 -35.64
C GLN A 411 -45.73 -34.47 -36.94
N THR A 412 -45.44 -33.24 -37.37
CA THR A 412 -46.05 -32.69 -38.61
C THR A 412 -45.52 -33.40 -39.87
N PHE A 413 -44.24 -33.85 -39.86
CA PHE A 413 -43.68 -34.58 -41.01
C PHE A 413 -44.03 -36.05 -41.05
N SER A 414 -44.55 -36.63 -39.96
CA SER A 414 -45.10 -38.05 -40.01
C SER A 414 -46.41 -38.18 -40.75
N GLY A 415 -47.12 -37.03 -40.94
CA GLY A 415 -48.40 -37.00 -41.62
C GLY A 415 -48.37 -36.69 -43.13
N THR A 416 -47.24 -36.35 -43.73
CA THR A 416 -47.13 -35.98 -45.17
C THR A 416 -46.18 -36.92 -45.89
N PHE A 417 -46.68 -37.61 -46.95
CA PHE A 417 -45.94 -38.47 -47.86
C PHE A 417 -44.72 -37.78 -48.43
N VAL A 418 -43.50 -38.31 -48.21
CA VAL A 418 -42.30 -37.73 -48.78
C VAL A 418 -41.24 -38.75 -49.17
N GLN A 419 -40.88 -38.67 -50.43
CA GLN A 419 -39.88 -39.49 -51.11
C GLN A 419 -38.38 -39.11 -50.83
N HIS A 420 -38.09 -38.08 -50.06
CA HIS A 420 -36.70 -37.64 -49.82
C HIS A 420 -36.42 -37.36 -48.33
N LEU A 421 -36.36 -38.42 -47.55
CA LEU A 421 -36.11 -38.34 -46.09
C LEU A 421 -34.71 -37.84 -45.72
N TYR A 422 -33.71 -37.95 -46.58
CA TYR A 422 -32.33 -37.57 -46.32
C TYR A 422 -32.10 -36.05 -46.39
N ASP A 423 -32.67 -35.37 -47.38
CA ASP A 423 -32.51 -33.93 -47.60
C ASP A 423 -33.21 -33.08 -46.55
N LYS A 424 -34.29 -33.56 -45.96
CA LYS A 424 -35.09 -32.81 -44.99
C LYS A 424 -34.46 -32.75 -43.58
N LYS A 425 -33.80 -33.81 -43.13
CA LYS A 425 -33.06 -33.79 -41.87
C LYS A 425 -31.88 -32.85 -41.96
N GLN A 426 -31.18 -32.83 -43.10
CA GLN A 426 -30.06 -31.93 -43.37
C GLN A 426 -30.52 -30.48 -43.49
N PHE A 427 -31.61 -30.21 -44.18
CA PHE A 427 -32.20 -28.88 -44.33
C PHE A 427 -32.72 -28.31 -43.01
N GLY A 428 -33.43 -29.12 -42.20
CA GLY A 428 -33.86 -28.76 -40.87
C GLY A 428 -32.70 -28.48 -39.91
N ARG A 429 -31.57 -29.19 -40.06
CA ARG A 429 -30.33 -28.97 -39.31
C ARG A 429 -29.65 -27.66 -39.71
N LEU A 430 -29.59 -27.34 -41.00
CA LEU A 430 -29.04 -26.10 -41.53
C LEU A 430 -29.87 -24.87 -41.13
N LEU A 431 -31.20 -24.95 -41.17
CA LEU A 431 -32.09 -23.89 -40.68
C LEU A 431 -31.91 -23.65 -39.20
N SER A 432 -31.80 -24.70 -38.37
CA SER A 432 -31.51 -24.60 -36.94
C SER A 432 -30.15 -23.95 -36.64
N ILE A 433 -29.16 -24.21 -37.49
CA ILE A 433 -27.81 -23.59 -37.34
C ILE A 433 -27.87 -22.08 -37.70
N LYS A 434 -28.58 -21.73 -38.79
CA LYS A 434 -28.74 -20.32 -39.20
C LYS A 434 -29.51 -19.52 -38.13
N GLU A 435 -30.58 -20.07 -37.60
CA GLU A 435 -31.40 -19.43 -36.58
C GLU A 435 -30.61 -19.27 -35.27
N HIS A 436 -29.89 -20.31 -34.88
CA HIS A 436 -29.00 -20.24 -33.71
C HIS A 436 -27.91 -19.15 -33.87
N ALA A 437 -27.30 -19.06 -35.07
CA ALA A 437 -26.29 -18.03 -35.36
C ALA A 437 -26.92 -16.61 -35.37
N ARG A 438 -28.18 -16.44 -35.81
CA ARG A 438 -28.93 -15.20 -35.74
C ARG A 438 -29.15 -14.78 -34.28
N ILE A 439 -29.70 -15.69 -33.47
CA ILE A 439 -29.97 -15.47 -32.06
C ILE A 439 -28.67 -15.15 -31.30
N LYS A 440 -27.59 -15.90 -31.55
CA LYS A 440 -26.28 -15.65 -30.95
C LYS A 440 -25.77 -14.24 -31.24
N ARG A 441 -25.91 -13.75 -32.46
CA ARG A 441 -25.54 -12.37 -32.83
C ARG A 441 -26.43 -11.35 -32.14
N GLN A 442 -27.73 -11.58 -32.06
CA GLN A 442 -28.68 -10.72 -31.38
C GLN A 442 -28.40 -10.62 -29.89
N ILE A 443 -28.17 -11.73 -29.19
CA ILE A 443 -27.83 -11.77 -27.78
C ILE A 443 -26.48 -11.04 -27.56
N LYS A 444 -25.46 -11.36 -28.37
CA LYS A 444 -24.17 -10.68 -28.27
C LYS A 444 -24.24 -9.16 -28.41
N ALA A 445 -25.17 -8.65 -29.21
CA ALA A 445 -25.29 -7.21 -29.45
C ALA A 445 -25.61 -6.41 -28.16
N PHE A 446 -26.33 -7.00 -27.21
CA PHE A 446 -26.68 -6.29 -25.97
C PHE A 446 -25.98 -6.80 -24.71
N ILE A 447 -25.32 -7.98 -24.74
CA ILE A 447 -24.54 -8.45 -23.59
C ILE A 447 -23.07 -7.99 -23.62
N THR A 448 -22.55 -7.60 -24.79
CA THR A 448 -21.15 -7.19 -24.92
C THR A 448 -20.97 -5.81 -24.30
N LEU A 449 -20.17 -5.75 -23.22
CA LEU A 449 -19.76 -4.53 -22.57
C LEU A 449 -18.31 -4.21 -22.91
N ASP A 450 -18.05 -2.95 -23.23
CA ASP A 450 -16.70 -2.42 -23.41
C ASP A 450 -16.59 -1.08 -22.64
N SER A 451 -15.91 -1.11 -21.52
CA SER A 451 -15.76 0.06 -20.65
C SER A 451 -14.99 1.20 -21.33
N LEU A 452 -14.00 0.91 -22.17
CA LEU A 452 -13.26 1.93 -22.92
C LEU A 452 -14.13 2.59 -23.97
N ALA A 453 -14.88 1.80 -24.74
CA ALA A 453 -15.82 2.33 -25.72
C ALA A 453 -16.91 3.19 -25.06
N LEU A 454 -17.41 2.78 -23.88
CA LEU A 454 -18.38 3.55 -23.12
C LEU A 454 -17.77 4.86 -22.59
N TYR A 455 -16.53 4.81 -22.07
CA TYR A 455 -15.83 6.00 -21.59
C TYR A 455 -15.58 7.00 -22.72
N ARG A 456 -15.05 6.55 -23.87
CA ARG A 456 -14.89 7.37 -25.07
C ARG A 456 -16.19 8.01 -25.53
N ARG A 457 -17.29 7.25 -25.51
CA ARG A 457 -18.62 7.75 -25.88
C ARG A 457 -19.10 8.85 -24.95
N LEU A 458 -18.89 8.70 -23.63
CA LEU A 458 -19.25 9.71 -22.64
C LEU A 458 -18.53 11.04 -22.90
N LEU A 459 -17.22 10.97 -23.18
CA LEU A 459 -16.39 12.17 -23.42
C LEU A 459 -16.75 12.85 -24.73
N ARG A 460 -17.08 12.07 -25.77
CA ARG A 460 -17.42 12.58 -27.10
C ARG A 460 -18.81 13.21 -27.17
N ASP A 461 -19.80 12.65 -26.47
CA ASP A 461 -21.18 13.14 -26.48
C ASP A 461 -21.38 14.23 -25.43
N HIS A 462 -20.91 15.45 -25.70
CA HIS A 462 -21.02 16.60 -24.81
C HIS A 462 -22.48 16.88 -24.39
N ASN A 463 -23.46 16.69 -25.30
CA ASN A 463 -24.86 16.90 -24.98
C ASN A 463 -25.35 15.91 -23.91
N LEU A 464 -24.97 14.65 -24.03
CA LEU A 464 -25.25 13.64 -23.02
C LEU A 464 -24.53 13.99 -21.71
N PHE A 465 -23.24 14.34 -21.78
CA PHE A 465 -22.44 14.68 -20.63
C PHE A 465 -23.06 15.80 -19.79
N PHE A 466 -23.37 16.94 -20.40
CA PHE A 466 -23.97 18.09 -19.69
C PHE A 466 -25.38 17.77 -19.17
N ARG A 467 -26.15 16.94 -19.86
CA ARG A 467 -27.44 16.46 -19.35
C ARG A 467 -27.28 15.60 -18.08
N LEU A 468 -26.27 14.73 -18.04
CA LEU A 468 -25.95 13.91 -16.87
C LEU A 468 -25.37 14.75 -15.71
N ALA A 469 -24.65 15.81 -16.04
CA ALA A 469 -24.07 16.73 -15.06
C ALA A 469 -25.05 17.76 -14.49
N LYS A 470 -26.30 17.80 -14.96
CA LYS A 470 -27.29 18.78 -14.49
C LYS A 470 -27.42 18.80 -12.98
N GLY A 471 -27.24 20.01 -12.39
CA GLY A 471 -27.30 20.24 -10.94
C GLY A 471 -26.03 19.82 -10.19
N LEU A 472 -24.92 19.58 -10.90
CA LEU A 472 -23.59 19.44 -10.33
C LEU A 472 -22.75 20.66 -10.69
N GLU A 473 -21.80 21.00 -9.82
CA GLU A 473 -20.84 22.08 -10.08
C GLU A 473 -19.79 21.60 -11.08
N LEU A 474 -19.65 22.32 -12.18
CA LEU A 474 -18.68 22.04 -13.24
C LEU A 474 -17.68 23.19 -13.38
N PRO A 475 -16.44 22.91 -13.79
CA PRO A 475 -15.53 23.98 -14.20
C PRO A 475 -16.08 24.73 -15.40
N ALA A 476 -15.80 26.04 -15.49
CA ALA A 476 -16.30 26.89 -16.57
C ALA A 476 -15.91 26.39 -17.96
N ASN A 477 -14.74 25.77 -18.08
CA ASN A 477 -14.16 25.21 -19.31
C ASN A 477 -14.36 23.69 -19.46
N ALA A 478 -15.37 23.09 -18.78
CA ALA A 478 -15.59 21.65 -18.83
C ALA A 478 -15.65 21.07 -20.25
N GLY A 479 -16.19 21.80 -21.22
CA GLY A 479 -16.23 21.36 -22.62
C GLY A 479 -14.84 21.21 -23.25
N GLU A 480 -13.91 22.11 -22.95
CA GLU A 480 -12.53 22.05 -23.41
C GLU A 480 -11.79 20.87 -22.78
N LEU A 481 -12.00 20.64 -21.47
CA LEU A 481 -11.43 19.51 -20.75
C LEU A 481 -11.88 18.14 -21.35
N LEU A 482 -13.15 18.04 -21.74
CA LEU A 482 -13.68 16.84 -22.42
C LEU A 482 -13.02 16.63 -23.79
N THR A 483 -12.86 17.71 -24.57
CA THR A 483 -12.20 17.66 -25.89
C THR A 483 -10.75 17.20 -25.77
N LEU A 484 -10.01 17.71 -24.79
CA LEU A 484 -8.63 17.27 -24.51
C LEU A 484 -8.56 15.79 -24.10
N ALA A 485 -9.47 15.33 -23.26
CA ALA A 485 -9.53 13.92 -22.86
C ALA A 485 -9.89 13.01 -24.05
N GLU A 486 -10.83 13.43 -24.91
CA GLU A 486 -11.14 12.69 -26.15
C GLU A 486 -9.91 12.62 -27.06
N GLY A 487 -9.17 13.72 -27.24
CA GLY A 487 -7.95 13.77 -28.03
C GLY A 487 -6.87 12.81 -27.55
N ARG A 488 -6.63 12.73 -26.23
CA ARG A 488 -5.70 11.75 -25.65
C ARG A 488 -6.11 10.31 -25.95
N LEU A 489 -7.39 9.99 -25.78
CA LEU A 489 -7.93 8.65 -26.00
C LEU A 489 -8.04 8.26 -27.48
N ALA A 490 -8.00 9.22 -28.41
CA ALA A 490 -8.05 8.96 -29.86
C ALA A 490 -6.75 8.36 -30.40
N GLN A 491 -5.64 8.47 -29.69
CA GLN A 491 -4.34 7.93 -30.07
C GLN A 491 -4.33 6.40 -29.90
N HIS A 492 -4.60 5.69 -31.01
CA HIS A 492 -4.66 4.23 -31.01
C HIS A 492 -3.26 3.62 -30.84
N GLY A 493 -3.14 2.61 -29.96
CA GLY A 493 -1.88 1.88 -29.74
C GLY A 493 -0.90 2.54 -28.77
N GLN A 494 -1.18 3.73 -28.27
CA GLN A 494 -0.40 4.38 -27.21
C GLN A 494 -0.86 3.88 -25.83
N PRO A 495 0.05 3.86 -24.84
CA PRO A 495 -0.33 3.64 -23.43
C PRO A 495 -1.38 4.66 -22.98
N LEU A 496 -2.28 4.23 -22.07
CA LEU A 496 -3.26 5.15 -21.48
C LEU A 496 -2.55 6.12 -20.54
N HIS A 497 -2.87 7.40 -20.68
CA HIS A 497 -2.44 8.40 -19.70
C HIS A 497 -3.10 8.10 -18.35
N TYR A 498 -2.36 8.28 -17.22
CA TYR A 498 -2.84 8.01 -15.87
C TYR A 498 -4.16 8.73 -15.55
N LEU A 499 -4.27 9.99 -16.03
CA LEU A 499 -5.46 10.83 -15.89
C LEU A 499 -6.72 10.21 -16.50
N ASP A 500 -6.60 9.44 -17.57
CA ASP A 500 -7.74 8.77 -18.23
C ASP A 500 -7.92 7.34 -17.74
N ALA A 501 -6.84 6.69 -17.29
CA ALA A 501 -6.87 5.33 -16.80
C ALA A 501 -7.66 5.17 -15.49
N MET A 502 -7.55 6.13 -14.56
CA MET A 502 -8.24 6.03 -13.26
C MET A 502 -9.77 6.16 -13.37
N PRO A 503 -10.35 7.13 -14.10
CA PRO A 503 -11.79 7.15 -14.36
C PRO A 503 -12.28 5.91 -15.12
N LEU A 504 -11.49 5.40 -16.07
CA LEU A 504 -11.80 4.16 -16.79
C LEU A 504 -11.80 2.95 -15.83
N LEU A 505 -10.84 2.86 -14.91
CA LEU A 505 -10.80 1.82 -13.89
C LEU A 505 -12.06 1.86 -13.01
N TYR A 506 -12.46 3.05 -12.56
CA TYR A 506 -13.69 3.21 -11.79
C TYR A 506 -14.92 2.75 -12.57
N LEU A 507 -15.05 3.21 -13.82
CA LEU A 507 -16.15 2.79 -14.69
C LEU A 507 -16.16 1.26 -14.90
N HIS A 508 -15.00 0.67 -15.15
CA HIS A 508 -14.83 -0.77 -15.32
C HIS A 508 -15.28 -1.54 -14.08
N LEU A 509 -14.79 -1.15 -12.89
CA LEU A 509 -15.18 -1.76 -11.63
C LEU A 509 -16.69 -1.70 -11.38
N ARG A 510 -17.33 -0.59 -11.70
CA ARG A 510 -18.79 -0.42 -11.53
C ARG A 510 -19.58 -1.28 -12.51
N LEU A 511 -19.05 -1.58 -13.70
CA LEU A 511 -19.69 -2.41 -14.71
C LEU A 511 -19.42 -3.90 -14.50
N PHE A 512 -18.20 -4.29 -14.15
CA PHE A 512 -17.76 -5.69 -14.11
C PHE A 512 -17.57 -6.23 -12.69
N GLY A 513 -17.35 -5.34 -11.70
CA GLY A 513 -16.97 -5.73 -10.33
C GLY A 513 -15.48 -5.99 -10.19
N SER A 514 -15.09 -6.51 -9.03
CA SER A 514 -13.70 -6.86 -8.69
C SER A 514 -13.57 -8.38 -8.54
N GLU A 515 -13.02 -9.06 -9.52
CA GLU A 515 -12.65 -10.47 -9.37
C GLU A 515 -11.22 -10.62 -8.80
N GLY A 516 -11.01 -11.61 -7.93
CA GLY A 516 -9.68 -11.99 -7.41
C GLY A 516 -9.12 -11.12 -6.28
N LEU A 517 -9.81 -10.06 -5.82
CA LEU A 517 -9.36 -9.19 -4.73
C LEU A 517 -10.35 -9.16 -3.55
N GLN A 518 -11.33 -10.07 -3.52
CA GLN A 518 -12.41 -10.08 -2.52
C GLN A 518 -11.97 -10.53 -1.12
N ASP A 519 -10.83 -11.22 -1.02
CA ASP A 519 -10.30 -11.76 0.24
C ASP A 519 -9.52 -10.73 1.07
N ILE A 520 -9.31 -9.53 0.54
CA ILE A 520 -8.63 -8.46 1.27
C ILE A 520 -9.51 -7.97 2.42
N ARG A 521 -8.94 -8.01 3.63
CA ARG A 521 -9.61 -7.61 4.89
C ARG A 521 -9.02 -6.35 5.50
N GLN A 522 -7.77 -6.02 5.15
CA GLN A 522 -7.09 -4.81 5.60
C GLN A 522 -6.43 -4.12 4.42
N VAL A 523 -6.69 -2.82 4.29
CA VAL A 523 -6.04 -1.93 3.32
C VAL A 523 -5.27 -0.87 4.10
N VAL A 524 -3.99 -0.75 3.84
CA VAL A 524 -3.14 0.34 4.35
C VAL A 524 -2.85 1.27 3.18
N VAL A 525 -3.17 2.54 3.32
CA VAL A 525 -2.89 3.56 2.30
C VAL A 525 -1.83 4.48 2.86
N ASP A 526 -0.65 4.44 2.28
CA ASP A 526 0.45 5.35 2.64
C ASP A 526 0.50 6.55 1.68
N GLU A 527 1.07 7.67 2.14
CA GLU A 527 1.11 8.95 1.42
C GLU A 527 -0.27 9.34 0.86
N ALA A 528 -1.30 9.15 1.68
CA ALA A 528 -2.71 9.26 1.27
C ALA A 528 -3.09 10.64 0.71
N GLN A 529 -2.38 11.71 1.12
CA GLN A 529 -2.58 13.07 0.64
C GLN A 529 -2.35 13.23 -0.87
N ASP A 530 -1.64 12.28 -1.50
CA ASP A 530 -1.41 12.29 -2.95
C ASP A 530 -2.58 11.76 -3.76
N TYR A 531 -3.58 11.20 -3.10
CA TYR A 531 -4.73 10.63 -3.77
C TYR A 531 -5.92 11.59 -3.74
N TYR A 532 -6.74 11.51 -4.78
CA TYR A 532 -7.94 12.30 -4.99
C TYR A 532 -9.20 11.48 -4.62
N PRO A 533 -10.36 12.09 -4.49
CA PRO A 533 -11.61 11.38 -4.17
C PRO A 533 -11.86 10.14 -5.04
N LEU A 534 -11.63 10.22 -6.35
CA LEU A 534 -11.80 9.09 -7.27
C LEU A 534 -11.03 7.84 -6.83
N HIS A 535 -9.79 8.00 -6.35
CA HIS A 535 -8.95 6.88 -5.90
C HIS A 535 -9.59 6.15 -4.70
N PHE A 536 -10.14 6.89 -3.74
CA PHE A 536 -10.84 6.29 -2.60
C PHE A 536 -12.16 5.62 -3.00
N TYR A 537 -12.86 6.14 -4.01
CA TYR A 537 -14.00 5.45 -4.59
C TYR A 537 -13.60 4.15 -5.30
N ILE A 538 -12.44 4.10 -5.96
CA ILE A 538 -11.88 2.86 -6.54
C ILE A 538 -11.58 1.87 -5.42
N LEU A 539 -10.84 2.26 -4.37
CA LEU A 539 -10.51 1.39 -3.23
C LEU A 539 -11.76 0.85 -2.55
N LYS A 540 -12.78 1.70 -2.31
CA LYS A 540 -14.06 1.29 -1.73
C LYS A 540 -14.77 0.20 -2.56
N ASN A 541 -14.73 0.31 -3.89
CA ASN A 541 -15.35 -0.67 -4.77
C ASN A 541 -14.53 -1.96 -4.88
N LEU A 542 -13.20 -1.87 -4.82
CA LEU A 542 -12.30 -3.03 -4.81
C LEU A 542 -12.39 -3.82 -3.51
N PHE A 543 -12.41 -3.12 -2.37
CA PHE A 543 -12.28 -3.69 -1.04
C PHE A 543 -13.43 -3.30 -0.10
N PRO A 544 -14.69 -3.61 -0.44
CA PRO A 544 -15.85 -3.12 0.31
C PRO A 544 -15.91 -3.62 1.75
N ALA A 545 -15.42 -4.84 2.00
CA ALA A 545 -15.40 -5.47 3.32
C ALA A 545 -14.14 -5.17 4.14
N ALA A 546 -13.12 -4.54 3.56
CA ALA A 546 -11.86 -4.28 4.25
C ALA A 546 -11.96 -3.17 5.29
N ARG A 547 -11.14 -3.26 6.32
CA ARG A 547 -10.78 -2.15 7.21
C ARG A 547 -9.70 -1.30 6.55
N TYR A 548 -9.63 -0.03 6.91
CA TYR A 548 -8.69 0.91 6.31
C TYR A 548 -7.78 1.55 7.35
N THR A 549 -6.51 1.67 7.03
CA THR A 549 -5.55 2.53 7.72
C THR A 549 -5.02 3.51 6.68
N VAL A 550 -5.36 4.78 6.82
CA VAL A 550 -5.06 5.83 5.84
C VAL A 550 -4.08 6.80 6.48
N MET A 551 -2.86 6.83 5.99
CA MET A 551 -1.77 7.62 6.55
C MET A 551 -1.30 8.67 5.57
N GLY A 552 -1.02 9.87 6.05
CA GLY A 552 -0.54 10.93 5.18
C GLY A 552 -0.05 12.16 5.94
N ASP A 553 0.42 13.12 5.17
CA ASP A 553 0.78 14.46 5.64
C ASP A 553 0.27 15.48 4.62
N TYR A 554 -0.81 16.18 4.95
CA TYR A 554 -1.40 17.17 4.06
C TYR A 554 -0.45 18.33 3.72
N ASN A 555 0.65 18.50 4.46
CA ASN A 555 1.70 19.48 4.16
C ASN A 555 2.71 18.99 3.11
N GLN A 556 2.76 17.68 2.82
CA GLN A 556 3.67 17.06 1.85
C GLN A 556 3.01 16.75 0.50
N THR A 557 2.02 17.47 0.11
CA THR A 557 1.41 17.35 -1.22
C THR A 557 2.30 17.97 -2.30
N ILE A 558 2.31 17.40 -3.50
CA ILE A 558 3.06 17.92 -4.65
C ILE A 558 2.11 18.61 -5.64
N GLU A 559 0.92 18.06 -5.83
CA GLU A 559 -0.01 18.40 -6.93
C GLU A 559 -1.11 19.37 -6.52
N LYS A 560 -1.37 19.50 -5.23
CA LYS A 560 -2.54 20.23 -4.71
C LYS A 560 -2.29 20.73 -3.29
N ARG A 561 -3.14 21.61 -2.81
CA ARG A 561 -3.15 22.01 -1.40
C ARG A 561 -4.24 21.24 -0.67
N GLU A 562 -3.88 20.67 0.46
CA GLU A 562 -4.79 19.90 1.29
C GLU A 562 -4.84 20.45 2.73
N SER A 563 -5.84 20.01 3.46
CA SER A 563 -6.07 20.34 4.87
C SER A 563 -6.65 19.13 5.61
N GLU A 564 -6.91 19.28 6.89
CA GLU A 564 -7.58 18.23 7.69
C GLU A 564 -8.93 17.79 7.07
N GLN A 565 -9.58 18.65 6.29
CA GLN A 565 -10.83 18.33 5.58
C GLN A 565 -10.69 17.11 4.66
N PHE A 566 -9.51 16.88 4.10
CA PHE A 566 -9.18 15.69 3.31
C PHE A 566 -9.54 14.39 4.02
N TYR A 567 -9.19 14.26 5.32
CA TYR A 567 -9.50 13.05 6.09
C TYR A 567 -10.99 12.88 6.33
N ARG A 568 -11.72 13.98 6.57
CA ARG A 568 -13.18 13.97 6.76
C ARG A 568 -13.89 13.55 5.48
N ASP A 569 -13.47 14.07 4.33
CA ASP A 569 -14.03 13.70 3.02
C ASP A 569 -13.71 12.25 2.67
N THR A 570 -12.49 11.79 2.94
CA THR A 570 -12.09 10.39 2.74
C THR A 570 -12.91 9.45 3.64
N ALA A 571 -13.13 9.79 4.91
CA ALA A 571 -13.97 9.03 5.82
C ALA A 571 -15.42 8.92 5.31
N ARG A 572 -15.97 10.02 4.79
CA ARG A 572 -17.30 10.04 4.17
C ARG A 572 -17.37 9.17 2.92
N ILE A 573 -16.33 9.17 2.07
CA ILE A 573 -16.25 8.33 0.88
C ILE A 573 -16.19 6.85 1.26
N LEU A 574 -15.29 6.47 2.15
CA LEU A 574 -15.12 5.08 2.60
C LEU A 574 -16.37 4.57 3.36
N ASN A 575 -17.07 5.45 4.06
CA ASN A 575 -18.35 5.21 4.75
C ASN A 575 -18.31 3.96 5.65
N LYS A 576 -17.33 3.90 6.56
CA LYS A 576 -17.19 2.84 7.56
C LYS A 576 -17.94 3.18 8.84
N LYS A 577 -18.31 2.17 9.64
CA LYS A 577 -19.15 2.34 10.85
C LYS A 577 -18.43 3.10 11.96
N SER A 578 -17.14 2.86 12.12
CA SER A 578 -16.30 3.53 13.10
C SER A 578 -15.05 4.09 12.43
N SER A 579 -14.73 5.34 12.74
CA SER A 579 -13.53 6.00 12.23
C SER A 579 -12.94 6.93 13.28
N THR A 580 -11.62 7.05 13.29
CA THR A 580 -10.89 7.99 14.14
C THR A 580 -9.74 8.61 13.38
N LEU A 581 -9.39 9.85 13.75
CA LEU A 581 -8.19 10.55 13.27
C LEU A 581 -7.22 10.70 14.44
N ILE A 582 -5.99 10.27 14.24
CA ILE A 582 -4.89 10.45 15.21
C ILE A 582 -3.82 11.30 14.55
N THR A 583 -3.30 12.30 15.28
CA THR A 583 -2.26 13.19 14.80
C THR A 583 -0.94 12.87 15.47
N LEU A 584 0.13 12.78 14.68
CA LEU A 584 1.51 12.64 15.10
C LEU A 584 2.23 13.96 14.84
N ASN A 585 2.42 14.78 15.87
CA ASN A 585 2.93 16.14 15.74
C ASN A 585 4.46 16.23 15.84
N LYS A 586 5.12 15.17 16.36
CA LYS A 586 6.57 15.18 16.61
C LYS A 586 7.34 14.51 15.48
N GLY A 587 8.30 15.24 14.92
CA GLY A 587 9.25 14.73 13.93
C GLY A 587 10.55 14.30 14.62
N PHE A 588 10.97 13.04 14.40
CA PHE A 588 12.13 12.45 15.09
C PHE A 588 13.35 12.26 14.17
N ARG A 589 13.15 12.29 12.86
CA ARG A 589 14.16 11.83 11.89
C ARG A 589 15.20 12.87 11.55
N SER A 590 14.78 14.05 11.13
CA SER A 590 15.70 15.13 10.75
C SER A 590 16.22 15.87 11.97
N SER A 591 17.42 16.47 11.86
CA SER A 591 17.96 17.35 12.90
C SER A 591 17.02 18.52 13.19
N TYR A 592 17.17 19.12 14.39
CA TYR A 592 16.40 20.29 14.79
C TYR A 592 16.51 21.42 13.76
N GLU A 593 17.72 21.68 13.28
CA GLU A 593 18.04 22.74 12.33
C GLU A 593 17.39 22.53 10.97
N ILE A 594 17.35 21.27 10.47
CA ILE A 594 16.69 20.94 9.21
C ILE A 594 15.17 21.10 9.37
N ASN A 595 14.61 20.65 10.49
CA ASN A 595 13.18 20.81 10.76
C ASN A 595 12.79 22.29 10.84
N GLU A 596 13.53 23.11 11.59
CA GLU A 596 13.29 24.55 11.70
C GLU A 596 13.47 25.28 10.35
N PHE A 597 14.47 24.89 9.57
CA PHE A 597 14.65 25.40 8.21
C PHE A 597 13.47 25.06 7.32
N SER A 598 13.00 23.83 7.39
CA SER A 598 11.89 23.33 6.55
C SER A 598 10.54 23.97 6.95
N ARG A 599 10.33 24.30 8.22
CA ARG A 599 9.09 24.97 8.71
C ARG A 599 8.81 26.29 7.99
N ARG A 600 9.83 26.97 7.47
CA ARG A 600 9.67 28.21 6.71
C ARG A 600 8.80 28.06 5.47
N PHE A 601 8.72 26.83 4.93
CA PHE A 601 7.94 26.50 3.77
C PHE A 601 6.49 26.08 4.10
N LEU A 602 6.09 26.06 5.37
CA LEU A 602 4.73 25.74 5.77
C LEU A 602 3.86 27.00 5.82
N ALA A 603 2.68 26.96 5.24
CA ALA A 603 1.71 28.03 5.34
C ALA A 603 0.98 27.95 6.70
N GLY A 604 1.26 28.88 7.61
CA GLY A 604 0.63 28.96 8.93
C GLY A 604 1.45 28.35 10.07
N HIS A 605 0.96 28.50 11.31
CA HIS A 605 1.59 27.88 12.46
C HIS A 605 1.32 26.37 12.45
N SER A 606 2.30 25.59 12.01
CA SER A 606 2.29 24.15 12.17
C SER A 606 2.57 23.81 13.66
N GLU A 607 1.72 22.99 14.27
CA GLU A 607 1.95 22.43 15.61
C GLU A 607 3.05 21.35 15.61
N MET A 608 3.97 21.41 14.62
CA MET A 608 5.08 20.49 14.52
C MET A 608 6.07 20.74 15.67
N GLU A 609 6.29 19.71 16.48
CA GLU A 609 7.33 19.69 17.48
C GLU A 609 8.60 19.06 16.87
N SER A 610 9.71 19.80 16.92
CA SER A 610 11.00 19.27 16.47
C SER A 610 11.68 18.53 17.63
N PHE A 611 12.28 17.40 17.32
CA PHE A 611 13.10 16.69 18.27
C PHE A 611 14.43 17.44 18.49
N GLU A 612 14.91 17.54 19.73
CA GLU A 612 16.12 18.28 20.11
C GLU A 612 17.43 17.54 19.75
N ARG A 613 17.56 17.12 18.48
CA ARG A 613 18.81 16.61 17.93
C ARG A 613 19.48 17.71 17.14
N HIS A 614 20.49 18.34 17.75
CA HIS A 614 21.23 19.47 17.18
C HIS A 614 22.40 19.01 16.33
N GLU A 615 22.43 19.46 15.08
CA GLU A 615 23.49 19.22 14.11
C GLU A 615 23.83 20.50 13.33
N GLN A 616 24.53 20.36 12.22
CA GLN A 616 24.96 21.52 11.43
C GLN A 616 23.76 22.22 10.78
N GLN A 617 23.76 23.53 10.77
CA GLN A 617 22.78 24.37 10.10
C GLN A 617 22.75 24.08 8.58
N PRO A 618 21.57 24.03 7.94
CA PRO A 618 21.45 23.95 6.50
C PRO A 618 22.20 25.09 5.80
N SER A 619 23.00 24.76 4.79
CA SER A 619 23.75 25.74 4.01
C SER A 619 22.95 26.18 2.77
N VAL A 620 22.92 27.51 2.50
CA VAL A 620 22.28 28.06 1.29
C VAL A 620 23.40 28.79 0.51
N LEU A 621 23.72 28.25 -0.65
CA LEU A 621 24.92 28.65 -1.42
C LEU A 621 24.53 29.16 -2.80
N GLU A 622 25.03 30.36 -3.14
CA GLU A 622 24.96 30.91 -4.46
C GLU A 622 26.05 30.30 -5.37
N VAL A 623 25.66 29.87 -6.56
CA VAL A 623 26.55 29.36 -7.59
C VAL A 623 26.39 30.15 -8.86
N LYS A 624 27.42 30.26 -9.68
CA LYS A 624 27.44 31.14 -10.84
C LYS A 624 26.58 30.62 -12.00
N ASP A 625 26.65 29.33 -12.27
CA ASP A 625 26.05 28.66 -13.42
C ASP A 625 25.85 27.17 -13.11
N LEU A 626 25.29 26.43 -14.07
CA LEU A 626 25.04 24.99 -13.97
C LEU A 626 26.32 24.18 -13.76
N ASP A 627 27.43 24.54 -14.41
CA ASP A 627 28.72 23.87 -14.25
C ASP A 627 29.29 24.07 -12.84
N ALA A 628 29.13 25.26 -12.27
CA ALA A 628 29.51 25.56 -10.90
C ALA A 628 28.60 24.82 -9.91
N MET A 629 27.30 24.69 -10.21
CA MET A 629 26.35 23.91 -9.43
C MET A 629 26.74 22.43 -9.40
N ALA A 630 27.08 21.87 -10.56
CA ALA A 630 27.55 20.49 -10.69
C ALA A 630 28.80 20.23 -9.85
N ARG A 631 29.82 21.10 -9.96
CA ARG A 631 31.06 20.99 -9.18
C ARG A 631 30.80 21.10 -7.67
N GLN A 632 29.95 22.03 -7.25
CA GLN A 632 29.61 22.22 -5.85
C GLN A 632 28.83 21.02 -5.28
N ALA A 633 27.89 20.48 -6.05
CA ALA A 633 27.13 19.29 -5.65
C ALA A 633 28.06 18.08 -5.51
N VAL A 634 28.99 17.85 -6.44
CA VAL A 634 30.00 16.78 -6.33
C VAL A 634 30.87 16.97 -5.10
N GLN A 635 31.40 18.18 -4.89
CA GLN A 635 32.27 18.49 -3.74
C GLN A 635 31.56 18.23 -2.39
N LEU A 636 30.33 18.70 -2.24
CA LEU A 636 29.53 18.46 -1.02
C LEU A 636 29.28 16.96 -0.81
N THR A 637 28.93 16.25 -1.87
CA THR A 637 28.65 14.82 -1.83
C THR A 637 29.88 14.00 -1.44
N GLU A 638 31.03 14.28 -2.05
CA GLU A 638 32.31 13.63 -1.70
C GLU A 638 32.73 13.92 -0.24
N GLY A 639 32.56 15.17 0.22
CA GLY A 639 32.84 15.54 1.59
C GLY A 639 32.01 14.77 2.59
N TRP A 640 30.70 14.65 2.35
CA TRP A 640 29.78 13.91 3.23
C TRP A 640 30.04 12.40 3.24
N LEU A 641 30.34 11.79 2.09
CA LEU A 641 30.74 10.40 2.05
C LEU A 641 32.05 10.13 2.82
N GLN A 642 33.00 11.09 2.80
CA GLN A 642 34.24 11.02 3.61
C GLN A 642 33.98 11.21 5.11
N GLU A 643 32.91 11.95 5.48
CA GLU A 643 32.43 12.07 6.86
C GLU A 643 31.74 10.80 7.36
N GLY A 644 31.49 9.81 6.49
CA GLY A 644 30.88 8.51 6.82
C GLY A 644 29.39 8.40 6.57
N TYR A 645 28.75 9.37 5.88
CA TYR A 645 27.36 9.22 5.44
C TYR A 645 27.27 8.24 4.29
N GLU A 646 26.24 7.38 4.29
CA GLU A 646 26.10 6.29 3.32
C GLU A 646 25.19 6.62 2.15
N SER A 647 24.23 7.55 2.34
CA SER A 647 23.22 7.90 1.35
C SER A 647 23.13 9.41 1.11
N VAL A 648 23.29 9.84 -0.14
CA VAL A 648 23.17 11.25 -0.52
C VAL A 648 22.15 11.42 -1.65
N GLY A 649 21.14 12.25 -1.40
CA GLY A 649 20.13 12.63 -2.39
C GLY A 649 20.47 13.97 -3.04
N ILE A 650 20.65 14.02 -4.36
CA ILE A 650 20.70 15.25 -5.13
C ILE A 650 19.32 15.45 -5.76
N ILE A 651 18.61 16.50 -5.34
CA ILE A 651 17.22 16.71 -5.70
C ILE A 651 17.09 17.94 -6.60
N CYS A 652 16.41 17.75 -7.74
CA CYS A 652 16.02 18.81 -8.66
C CYS A 652 14.48 18.93 -8.72
N LYS A 653 13.94 20.03 -9.25
CA LYS A 653 12.50 20.22 -9.41
C LYS A 653 11.91 19.22 -10.40
N SER A 654 12.57 19.02 -11.57
CA SER A 654 12.07 18.20 -12.66
C SER A 654 13.09 17.18 -13.15
N GLN A 655 12.63 16.15 -13.88
CA GLN A 655 13.49 15.14 -14.51
C GLN A 655 14.44 15.78 -15.53
N ARG A 656 13.95 16.76 -16.27
CA ARG A 656 14.77 17.50 -17.24
C ARG A 656 15.96 18.18 -16.54
N GLN A 657 15.73 18.88 -15.44
CA GLN A 657 16.80 19.52 -14.68
C GLN A 657 17.78 18.51 -14.08
N ALA A 658 17.27 17.36 -13.58
CA ALA A 658 18.13 16.29 -13.08
C ALA A 658 19.01 15.73 -14.20
N GLN A 659 18.50 15.57 -15.40
CA GLN A 659 19.26 15.12 -16.57
C GLN A 659 20.34 16.14 -16.97
N GLU A 660 19.99 17.43 -17.08
CA GLU A 660 20.92 18.52 -17.42
C GLU A 660 22.06 18.60 -16.37
N LEU A 661 21.71 18.51 -15.09
CA LEU A 661 22.69 18.50 -14.00
C LEU A 661 23.61 17.26 -14.05
N TYR A 662 23.05 16.09 -14.32
CA TYR A 662 23.82 14.85 -14.47
C TYR A 662 24.86 14.94 -15.57
N GLU A 663 24.48 15.46 -16.74
CA GLU A 663 25.43 15.68 -17.86
C GLU A 663 26.54 16.66 -17.47
N ALA A 664 26.21 17.74 -16.75
CA ALA A 664 27.18 18.70 -16.25
C ALA A 664 28.09 18.12 -15.16
N MET A 665 27.62 17.14 -14.36
CA MET A 665 28.41 16.47 -13.32
C MET A 665 29.40 15.47 -13.90
N LYS A 666 29.13 14.81 -15.03
CA LYS A 666 29.98 13.76 -15.61
C LYS A 666 31.47 14.11 -15.70
N PRO A 667 31.88 15.34 -16.15
CA PRO A 667 33.28 15.71 -16.20
C PRO A 667 33.95 15.88 -14.83
N CYS A 668 33.15 16.01 -13.77
CA CYS A 668 33.60 16.28 -12.41
C CYS A 668 33.57 15.05 -11.51
N LEU A 669 32.96 13.94 -11.96
CA LEU A 669 32.85 12.71 -11.19
C LEU A 669 34.19 12.00 -11.12
N SER A 670 34.60 11.61 -9.90
CA SER A 670 35.72 10.69 -9.69
C SER A 670 35.28 9.24 -9.97
N GLU A 671 36.24 8.35 -10.31
CA GLU A 671 35.93 6.93 -10.51
C GLU A 671 35.32 6.25 -9.30
N ASN A 672 35.49 6.82 -8.11
CA ASN A 672 35.00 6.29 -6.84
C ASN A 672 33.64 6.87 -6.41
N LEU A 673 33.04 7.77 -7.20
CA LEU A 673 31.75 8.39 -6.88
C LEU A 673 30.68 7.98 -7.90
N PRO A 674 30.04 6.83 -7.76
CA PRO A 674 28.93 6.45 -8.63
C PRO A 674 27.70 7.29 -8.29
N VAL A 675 27.32 8.20 -9.20
CA VAL A 675 26.05 8.94 -9.12
C VAL A 675 25.02 8.23 -10.01
N HIS A 676 23.92 7.83 -9.39
CA HIS A 676 22.82 7.16 -10.07
C HIS A 676 21.71 8.14 -10.43
N LEU A 677 21.55 8.45 -11.71
CA LEU A 677 20.38 9.18 -12.20
C LEU A 677 19.15 8.25 -12.13
N MET A 678 18.17 8.64 -11.36
CA MET A 678 16.90 7.92 -11.24
C MET A 678 15.96 8.36 -12.35
N ASP A 679 15.34 7.38 -13.00
CA ASP A 679 14.29 7.59 -13.99
C ASP A 679 13.04 6.77 -13.67
N THR A 680 11.97 6.99 -14.42
CA THR A 680 10.68 6.32 -14.19
C THR A 680 10.69 4.80 -14.41
N GLU A 681 11.74 4.27 -15.06
CA GLU A 681 11.84 2.83 -15.40
C GLU A 681 12.67 2.05 -14.38
N ARG A 682 13.61 2.70 -13.69
CA ARG A 682 14.47 2.06 -12.70
C ARG A 682 13.71 1.80 -11.39
N ARG A 683 13.83 0.57 -10.88
CA ARG A 683 13.10 0.06 -9.72
C ARG A 683 13.97 -0.21 -8.50
N GLU A 684 15.28 -0.02 -8.60
CA GLU A 684 16.22 -0.35 -7.53
C GLU A 684 16.64 0.93 -6.80
N VAL A 685 16.61 0.88 -5.46
CA VAL A 685 17.21 1.89 -4.60
C VAL A 685 18.67 1.49 -4.41
N PHE A 686 19.59 2.37 -4.74
CA PHE A 686 21.02 2.16 -4.59
C PHE A 686 21.49 2.77 -3.27
N SER A 687 22.43 2.12 -2.59
CA SER A 687 23.27 2.78 -1.61
C SER A 687 24.22 3.77 -2.31
N GLY A 688 24.51 4.90 -1.72
CA GLY A 688 25.38 5.92 -2.28
C GLY A 688 24.64 7.16 -2.79
N VAL A 689 25.01 7.67 -3.97
CA VAL A 689 24.52 8.96 -4.47
C VAL A 689 23.44 8.79 -5.51
N MET A 690 22.26 9.37 -5.24
CA MET A 690 21.10 9.34 -6.13
C MET A 690 20.73 10.76 -6.57
N LEU A 691 20.61 10.97 -7.89
CA LEU A 691 20.14 12.23 -8.48
C LEU A 691 18.74 12.01 -9.04
N MET A 692 17.77 12.83 -8.63
CA MET A 692 16.36 12.63 -8.98
C MET A 692 15.52 13.91 -8.92
N PRO A 693 14.35 13.93 -9.55
CA PRO A 693 13.34 14.98 -9.33
C PRO A 693 12.63 14.80 -7.98
N VAL A 694 12.10 15.91 -7.45
CA VAL A 694 11.46 15.98 -6.12
C VAL A 694 10.32 14.98 -5.93
N TYR A 695 9.51 14.73 -6.96
CA TYR A 695 8.39 13.79 -6.85
C TYR A 695 8.83 12.32 -6.73
N MET A 696 10.05 11.98 -7.18
CA MET A 696 10.65 10.66 -6.96
C MET A 696 11.33 10.54 -5.59
N ALA A 697 11.86 11.64 -5.06
CA ALA A 697 12.45 11.69 -3.72
C ALA A 697 11.39 11.50 -2.61
N LYS A 698 10.11 11.69 -2.92
CA LYS A 698 9.04 11.52 -1.95
C LYS A 698 8.95 10.07 -1.46
N GLY A 699 8.88 9.90 -0.15
CA GLY A 699 8.91 8.59 0.51
C GLY A 699 10.32 8.00 0.69
N LEU A 700 11.37 8.60 0.08
CA LEU A 700 12.76 8.27 0.33
C LEU A 700 13.37 9.19 1.38
N GLU A 701 14.47 8.77 1.98
CA GLU A 701 15.22 9.49 3.00
C GLU A 701 16.70 9.29 2.75
N PHE A 702 17.49 10.34 3.02
CA PHE A 702 18.92 10.35 2.77
C PHE A 702 19.63 10.94 3.98
N ASP A 703 20.81 10.41 4.30
CA ASP A 703 21.65 11.01 5.36
C ASP A 703 21.94 12.47 5.05
N ALA A 704 22.19 12.77 3.78
CA ALA A 704 22.46 14.13 3.33
C ALA A 704 21.70 14.45 2.03
N VAL A 705 21.28 15.72 1.86
CA VAL A 705 20.57 16.18 0.67
C VAL A 705 21.21 17.44 0.11
N VAL A 706 21.42 17.46 -1.20
CA VAL A 706 21.73 18.66 -1.98
C VAL A 706 20.51 19.02 -2.82
N LEU A 707 19.82 20.10 -2.49
CA LEU A 707 18.74 20.66 -3.30
C LEU A 707 19.34 21.61 -4.34
N CYS A 708 19.18 21.31 -5.63
CA CYS A 708 19.76 22.06 -6.73
C CYS A 708 18.73 22.92 -7.47
N GLY A 709 19.13 24.13 -7.86
CA GLY A 709 18.32 25.05 -8.66
C GLY A 709 17.20 25.72 -7.87
N ALA A 710 17.44 26.06 -6.59
CA ALA A 710 16.44 26.70 -5.71
C ALA A 710 16.39 28.23 -5.94
N ASP A 711 16.35 28.66 -7.20
CA ASP A 711 16.24 30.07 -7.61
C ASP A 711 14.81 30.51 -7.87
N ASP A 712 14.60 31.83 -8.00
CA ASP A 712 13.28 32.46 -8.17
C ASP A 712 12.70 32.24 -9.59
N GLU A 713 13.46 31.75 -10.54
CA GLU A 713 12.95 31.35 -11.86
C GLU A 713 12.36 29.93 -11.82
N THR A 714 13.00 29.05 -11.07
CA THR A 714 12.60 27.64 -10.95
C THR A 714 11.49 27.45 -9.90
N TYR A 715 11.62 28.08 -8.72
CA TYR A 715 10.68 27.94 -7.61
C TYR A 715 9.96 29.27 -7.33
N CYS A 716 9.06 29.68 -8.25
CA CYS A 716 8.36 30.95 -8.21
C CYS A 716 6.87 30.81 -7.90
N ALA A 717 6.26 29.66 -8.22
CA ALA A 717 4.83 29.43 -8.04
C ALA A 717 4.47 29.12 -6.57
N PRO A 718 3.24 29.41 -6.13
CA PRO A 718 2.81 29.09 -4.77
C PRO A 718 2.91 27.61 -4.39
N ALA A 719 2.71 26.67 -5.33
CA ALA A 719 2.91 25.24 -5.12
C ALA A 719 4.38 24.87 -4.87
N ASP A 720 5.32 25.65 -5.41
CA ASP A 720 6.76 25.39 -5.26
C ASP A 720 7.22 25.47 -3.80
N GLN A 721 6.51 26.20 -2.95
CA GLN A 721 6.75 26.24 -1.52
C GLN A 721 6.67 24.84 -0.88
N GLN A 722 5.67 24.03 -1.30
CA GLN A 722 5.51 22.65 -0.82
C GLN A 722 6.60 21.72 -1.40
N LEU A 723 7.02 21.96 -2.65
CA LEU A 723 8.12 21.19 -3.24
C LEU A 723 9.45 21.41 -2.48
N LEU A 724 9.73 22.65 -2.06
CA LEU A 724 10.87 22.98 -1.20
C LEU A 724 10.76 22.26 0.15
N TYR A 725 9.58 22.30 0.78
CA TYR A 725 9.34 21.57 2.03
C TYR A 725 9.61 20.08 1.89
N VAL A 726 9.02 19.44 0.85
CA VAL A 726 9.24 18.01 0.59
C VAL A 726 10.70 17.71 0.39
N SER A 727 11.42 18.49 -0.43
CA SER A 727 12.84 18.27 -0.71
C SER A 727 13.72 18.38 0.54
N CYS A 728 13.52 19.44 1.34
CA CYS A 728 14.30 19.65 2.55
C CYS A 728 14.07 18.58 3.63
N THR A 729 12.81 18.10 3.75
CA THR A 729 12.46 17.06 4.72
C THR A 729 12.91 15.65 4.32
N ARG A 730 13.62 15.50 3.21
CA ARG A 730 14.29 14.23 2.83
C ARG A 730 15.64 14.05 3.51
N ALA A 731 16.22 15.13 4.04
CA ALA A 731 17.51 15.11 4.73
C ALA A 731 17.36 14.69 6.19
N LEU A 732 18.26 13.80 6.66
CA LEU A 732 18.33 13.35 8.04
C LEU A 732 19.34 14.18 8.83
N HIS A 733 20.55 14.37 8.31
CA HIS A 733 21.71 14.94 9.00
C HIS A 733 22.27 16.21 8.34
N ARG A 734 22.33 16.27 7.01
CA ARG A 734 22.95 17.37 6.26
C ARG A 734 22.03 17.88 5.16
N LEU A 735 21.94 19.18 5.02
CA LEU A 735 21.18 19.82 3.96
C LEU A 735 21.96 20.99 3.35
N ALA A 736 22.12 20.98 2.06
CA ALA A 736 22.62 22.10 1.28
C ALA A 736 21.62 22.49 0.19
N VAL A 737 21.42 23.79 0.00
CA VAL A 737 20.53 24.35 -1.01
C VAL A 737 21.37 25.19 -1.95
N LEU A 738 21.41 24.84 -3.24
CA LEU A 738 22.17 25.53 -4.29
C LEU A 738 21.21 26.30 -5.20
N TYR A 739 21.55 27.56 -5.51
CA TYR A 739 20.79 28.41 -6.40
C TYR A 739 21.68 29.23 -7.30
N THR A 740 21.14 29.67 -8.44
CA THR A 740 21.80 30.59 -9.38
C THR A 740 21.09 31.94 -9.38
N GLY A 741 21.86 33.04 -9.38
CA GLY A 741 21.32 34.39 -9.46
C GLY A 741 20.51 34.79 -8.19
N ARG A 742 19.18 34.88 -8.29
CA ARG A 742 18.33 35.22 -7.14
C ARG A 742 17.76 33.97 -6.49
N PRO A 743 17.92 33.81 -5.16
CA PRO A 743 17.31 32.69 -4.47
C PRO A 743 15.78 32.81 -4.52
N SER A 744 15.09 31.67 -4.52
CA SER A 744 13.62 31.65 -4.45
C SER A 744 13.12 32.56 -3.32
N ARG A 745 12.04 33.29 -3.60
CA ARG A 745 11.37 34.15 -2.61
C ARG A 745 11.02 33.41 -1.32
N TYR A 746 10.79 32.10 -1.38
CA TYR A 746 10.49 31.27 -0.22
C TYR A 746 11.70 30.98 0.67
N LEU A 747 12.92 31.11 0.14
CA LEU A 747 14.16 31.05 0.92
C LEU A 747 14.44 32.34 1.68
N GLN A 748 13.89 33.46 1.21
CA GLN A 748 14.11 34.79 1.81
C GLN A 748 13.11 35.13 2.93
N LEU A 749 12.03 34.35 3.09
CA LEU A 749 11.02 34.56 4.12
C LEU A 749 11.59 34.19 5.48
N GLN A 750 12.16 35.17 6.16
CA GLN A 750 12.21 35.55 7.57
C GLN A 750 13.52 36.26 7.96
N LYS A 751 13.45 37.54 7.92
CA LYS A 751 14.09 38.38 8.94
C LYS A 751 12.91 39.10 9.61
N ASP A 752 12.28 38.43 10.57
CA ASP A 752 11.46 39.08 11.60
C ASP A 752 11.66 38.34 12.92
#